data_8f8e19baf8c0bcfadae6ab3c401bdecc
#
_entry.id   8f8e19baf8c0bcfadae6ab3c401bdecc
#
_cell.length_a   1.000
_cell.length_b   1.000
_cell.length_c   1.000
_cell.angle_alpha   90.00
_cell.angle_beta   90.00
_cell.angle_gamma   90.00
#
_symmetry.space_group_name_H-M   'P 1'
#
loop_
_entity.id
_entity.type
_entity.pdbx_description
1 polymer ?
#
loop_
_entity_poly.entity_id
_entity_poly.type
_entity_poly.pdbx_seq_one_letter_code
_entity_poly.pdbx_strand_id
1 'polypeptide(L)'
;MFLQGVGPRRKEILSKELGISTWRDLLEYYPYKYVDRSKVYNICDLRGDMPFVQVMGRILSFEEFPMQARKVRIVAHVSDGTGVCDIVWFNGSKYIYNNYKVGERYVIFGKPAPYGGRYQFSHPDMDKADDVQLSEMGMQPHYVTTDKMKKTGLMSNAIAKLQATLATKLPSPMPETLPPDMTARLHLAPRDEALRLIHHPKTLTDVQRATLRLKFEELFYVQLNILRYANDNRRKYRGYVFQKVGSLFNDFYSLHLPFELTDAQKRVMREIRADMKTGRQMNRLLQGDVGSGKTLVALMTMLIALDNGFQACMMAPTEILAEQHFATIREFLGSMDVRVELLTGTVKGKRRKEVLESLAAGDVDILVGTHAIIEDPVMFSHLGVAIVDEQHRFGVAQRAKLWSKSDNPPHILVMTATPIPRTLAMTIYGDLDVSVIDQLPPGRKPIQTIHKFDSQTTSLYEGIRKQIAQGRQVYIVFPLIKESENSDLKNLEDGYETLCQAFPDCRLSKVHGKMKPAEKEVEMQNFVSGTTQILVATTVIEVGVNVPNASVMVILDAQRFGLSQLHQLRGRVGRGAKQSYCILVTPYTLTTETRKRIDIMCSTNDGFQIAEADLKLRGPGDLEGTQQSGMAFDLKIADIARDGQIVQMARDEAQRVIDTDPHYEKPECAIFWNRLREIRQTNVNWGAIS
;
A
#
# COMPACT_ATOMS: atom_id res chain seq x y z
N MET A 1 -10.88 -16.45 30.41
CA MET A 1 -12.09 -15.66 30.12
C MET A 1 -13.28 -16.36 30.75
N PHE A 2 -13.87 -15.75 31.80
CA PHE A 2 -15.08 -16.27 32.46
C PHE A 2 -16.24 -15.35 32.07
N LEU A 3 -17.02 -15.76 31.07
CA LEU A 3 -18.19 -15.04 30.59
C LEU A 3 -19.33 -16.06 30.44
N GLN A 4 -20.54 -15.68 30.84
CA GLN A 4 -21.71 -16.52 30.66
C GLN A 4 -21.91 -16.84 29.18
N GLY A 5 -22.09 -18.13 28.86
CA GLY A 5 -22.12 -18.61 27.45
C GLY A 5 -20.76 -19.10 26.91
N VAL A 6 -19.66 -18.90 27.64
CA VAL A 6 -18.31 -19.38 27.26
C VAL A 6 -17.88 -20.54 28.17
N GLY A 7 -18.17 -21.77 27.76
CA GLY A 7 -17.65 -22.98 28.40
C GLY A 7 -16.22 -23.29 27.93
N PRO A 8 -15.55 -24.30 28.54
CA PRO A 8 -14.15 -24.65 28.24
C PRO A 8 -13.87 -24.87 26.75
N ARG A 9 -14.75 -25.59 26.05
CA ARG A 9 -14.63 -25.86 24.61
C ARG A 9 -14.71 -24.59 23.76
N ARG A 10 -15.65 -23.69 24.08
CA ARG A 10 -15.79 -22.40 23.37
C ARG A 10 -14.63 -21.47 23.64
N LYS A 11 -14.10 -21.45 24.87
CA LYS A 11 -12.88 -20.70 25.24
C LYS A 11 -11.69 -21.14 24.39
N GLU A 12 -11.47 -22.44 24.27
CA GLU A 12 -10.36 -22.99 23.50
C GLU A 12 -10.47 -22.59 22.01
N ILE A 13 -11.66 -22.68 21.43
CA ILE A 13 -11.91 -22.31 20.03
C ILE A 13 -11.71 -20.82 19.81
N LEU A 14 -12.26 -19.96 20.65
CA LEU A 14 -12.10 -18.50 20.57
C LEU A 14 -10.62 -18.12 20.66
N SER A 15 -9.84 -18.77 21.53
CA SER A 15 -8.41 -18.51 21.68
C SER A 15 -7.60 -19.00 20.48
N LYS A 16 -7.87 -20.22 19.97
CA LYS A 16 -7.10 -20.80 18.87
C LYS A 16 -7.44 -20.22 17.48
N GLU A 17 -8.71 -19.94 17.23
CA GLU A 17 -9.19 -19.50 15.91
C GLU A 17 -9.19 -17.97 15.74
N LEU A 18 -9.41 -17.21 16.83
CA LEU A 18 -9.54 -15.75 16.79
C LEU A 18 -8.54 -15.01 17.71
N GLY A 19 -7.70 -15.72 18.47
CA GLY A 19 -6.78 -15.10 19.45
C GLY A 19 -7.51 -14.47 20.66
N ILE A 20 -8.81 -14.71 20.86
CA ILE A 20 -9.62 -14.09 21.91
C ILE A 20 -9.44 -14.86 23.22
N SER A 21 -8.71 -14.28 24.16
CA SER A 21 -8.41 -14.87 25.48
C SER A 21 -8.95 -14.04 26.65
N THR A 22 -9.16 -12.74 26.47
CA THR A 22 -9.61 -11.80 27.50
C THR A 22 -10.96 -11.14 27.14
N TRP A 23 -11.58 -10.44 28.07
CA TRP A 23 -12.76 -9.61 27.81
C TRP A 23 -12.43 -8.46 26.85
N ARG A 24 -11.22 -7.92 26.97
CA ARG A 24 -10.74 -6.87 26.08
C ARG A 24 -10.63 -7.35 24.63
N ASP A 25 -10.05 -8.54 24.41
CA ASP A 25 -9.94 -9.10 23.07
C ASP A 25 -11.31 -9.31 22.45
N LEU A 26 -12.29 -9.75 23.24
CA LEU A 26 -13.65 -9.91 22.76
C LEU A 26 -14.30 -8.56 22.44
N LEU A 27 -14.14 -7.54 23.29
CA LEU A 27 -14.70 -6.20 23.09
C LEU A 27 -14.07 -5.51 21.86
N GLU A 28 -12.79 -5.75 21.61
CA GLU A 28 -12.05 -5.22 20.46
C GLU A 28 -12.14 -6.13 19.21
N TYR A 29 -13.00 -7.17 19.24
CA TYR A 29 -13.32 -7.99 18.07
C TYR A 29 -14.52 -7.38 17.33
N TYR A 30 -14.24 -6.53 16.35
CA TYR A 30 -15.25 -5.71 15.69
C TYR A 30 -15.98 -6.46 14.57
N PRO A 31 -17.26 -6.12 14.30
CA PRO A 31 -17.99 -6.68 13.17
C PRO A 31 -17.41 -6.16 11.82
N TYR A 32 -17.41 -7.03 10.81
CA TYR A 32 -16.94 -6.66 9.47
C TYR A 32 -18.05 -6.05 8.58
N LYS A 33 -19.31 -6.27 8.93
CA LYS A 33 -20.46 -5.68 8.24
C LYS A 33 -21.67 -5.61 9.18
N TYR A 34 -22.65 -4.79 8.77
CA TYR A 34 -23.94 -4.68 9.44
C TYR A 34 -25.05 -4.94 8.44
N VAL A 35 -26.15 -5.51 8.94
CA VAL A 35 -27.36 -5.77 8.17
C VAL A 35 -28.52 -5.06 8.84
N ASP A 36 -29.23 -4.23 8.09
CA ASP A 36 -30.40 -3.52 8.57
C ASP A 36 -31.57 -4.49 8.73
N ARG A 37 -32.01 -4.69 9.97
CA ARG A 37 -33.21 -5.46 10.34
C ARG A 37 -34.35 -4.58 10.86
N SER A 38 -34.24 -3.27 10.73
CA SER A 38 -35.30 -2.34 11.17
C SER A 38 -36.53 -2.36 10.27
N LYS A 39 -36.35 -2.80 8.99
CA LYS A 39 -37.43 -2.79 7.99
C LYS A 39 -37.98 -4.20 7.76
N VAL A 40 -39.28 -4.33 7.88
CA VAL A 40 -40.04 -5.50 7.45
C VAL A 40 -40.71 -5.17 6.13
N TYR A 41 -40.43 -5.97 5.08
CA TYR A 41 -41.01 -5.82 3.77
C TYR A 41 -42.26 -6.71 3.64
N ASN A 42 -43.24 -6.25 2.86
CA ASN A 42 -44.34 -7.12 2.47
C ASN A 42 -43.85 -8.12 1.39
N ILE A 43 -44.46 -9.31 1.37
CA ILE A 43 -44.06 -10.34 0.38
C ILE A 43 -44.33 -9.88 -1.04
N CYS A 44 -45.37 -9.07 -1.29
CA CYS A 44 -45.67 -8.52 -2.60
C CYS A 44 -44.61 -7.52 -3.10
N ASP A 45 -43.82 -6.88 -2.19
CA ASP A 45 -42.80 -5.88 -2.55
C ASP A 45 -41.43 -6.50 -2.83
N LEU A 46 -41.28 -7.84 -2.69
CA LEU A 46 -40.02 -8.53 -2.92
C LEU A 46 -39.58 -8.42 -4.38
N ARG A 47 -38.26 -8.23 -4.59
CA ARG A 47 -37.59 -8.20 -5.89
C ARG A 47 -36.36 -9.11 -5.88
N GLY A 48 -36.00 -9.66 -7.02
CA GLY A 48 -34.85 -10.58 -7.15
C GLY A 48 -33.49 -9.93 -6.99
N ASP A 49 -33.39 -8.61 -7.12
CA ASP A 49 -32.18 -7.80 -6.94
C ASP A 49 -31.95 -7.30 -5.52
N MET A 50 -32.94 -7.55 -4.63
CA MET A 50 -32.83 -7.14 -3.23
C MET A 50 -31.70 -7.89 -2.50
N PRO A 51 -30.99 -7.19 -1.57
CA PRO A 51 -30.05 -7.83 -0.65
C PRO A 51 -30.83 -8.70 0.35
N PHE A 52 -30.21 -9.08 1.46
CA PHE A 52 -30.91 -9.73 2.55
C PHE A 52 -32.02 -8.80 3.10
N VAL A 53 -33.23 -9.32 3.15
CA VAL A 53 -34.42 -8.59 3.62
C VAL A 53 -35.15 -9.36 4.71
N GLN A 54 -35.98 -8.66 5.47
CA GLN A 54 -36.82 -9.23 6.49
C GLN A 54 -38.28 -9.17 6.07
N VAL A 55 -38.98 -10.28 6.17
CA VAL A 55 -40.42 -10.41 5.98
C VAL A 55 -41.06 -11.03 7.22
N MET A 56 -42.32 -10.74 7.47
CA MET A 56 -43.07 -11.37 8.54
C MET A 56 -44.26 -12.09 7.94
N GLY A 57 -44.43 -13.37 8.25
CA GLY A 57 -45.53 -14.14 7.72
C GLY A 57 -45.89 -15.36 8.56
N ARG A 58 -47.04 -15.92 8.25
CA ARG A 58 -47.56 -17.14 8.88
C ARG A 58 -47.28 -18.35 8.00
N ILE A 59 -46.80 -19.42 8.58
CA ILE A 59 -46.62 -20.70 7.86
C ILE A 59 -47.97 -21.29 7.58
N LEU A 60 -48.27 -21.52 6.28
CA LEU A 60 -49.51 -22.10 5.80
C LEU A 60 -49.45 -23.63 5.78
N SER A 61 -48.35 -24.16 5.21
CA SER A 61 -48.15 -25.60 5.05
C SER A 61 -46.68 -25.91 4.85
N PHE A 62 -46.34 -27.19 4.99
CA PHE A 62 -45.05 -27.78 4.60
C PHE A 62 -45.22 -28.76 3.47
N GLU A 63 -44.28 -28.80 2.55
CA GLU A 63 -44.15 -29.81 1.51
C GLU A 63 -42.75 -30.46 1.57
N GLU A 64 -42.71 -31.80 1.31
CA GLU A 64 -41.46 -32.56 1.27
C GLU A 64 -41.20 -33.06 -0.13
N PHE A 65 -39.97 -32.83 -0.62
CA PHE A 65 -39.52 -33.35 -1.89
C PHE A 65 -38.31 -34.27 -1.65
N PRO A 66 -38.42 -35.58 -1.99
CA PRO A 66 -37.30 -36.51 -1.89
C PRO A 66 -36.19 -36.11 -2.86
N MET A 67 -34.94 -36.12 -2.39
CA MET A 67 -33.74 -35.85 -3.18
C MET A 67 -32.84 -37.09 -3.22
N GLN A 68 -31.88 -37.11 -4.13
CA GLN A 68 -30.86 -38.18 -4.20
C GLN A 68 -30.09 -38.31 -2.87
N ALA A 69 -29.58 -39.51 -2.57
CA ALA A 69 -28.80 -39.84 -1.37
C ALA A 69 -29.52 -39.65 -0.02
N ARG A 70 -30.81 -40.04 0.07
CA ARG A 70 -31.64 -39.93 1.31
C ARG A 70 -31.78 -38.52 1.90
N LYS A 71 -31.57 -37.49 1.08
CA LYS A 71 -31.83 -36.10 1.49
C LYS A 71 -33.27 -35.73 1.14
N VAL A 72 -33.85 -34.84 1.96
CA VAL A 72 -35.19 -34.32 1.75
C VAL A 72 -35.08 -32.78 1.66
N ARG A 73 -35.71 -32.22 0.61
CA ARG A 73 -35.96 -30.79 0.50
C ARG A 73 -37.28 -30.47 1.14
N ILE A 74 -37.30 -29.64 2.14
CA ILE A 74 -38.50 -29.15 2.82
C ILE A 74 -38.81 -27.76 2.34
N VAL A 75 -40.06 -27.52 1.99
CA VAL A 75 -40.55 -26.21 1.59
C VAL A 75 -41.67 -25.80 2.54
N ALA A 76 -41.58 -24.67 3.18
CA ALA A 76 -42.65 -24.04 3.92
C ALA A 76 -43.24 -22.89 3.11
N HIS A 77 -44.56 -22.92 2.93
CA HIS A 77 -45.28 -21.80 2.29
C HIS A 77 -45.69 -20.80 3.36
N VAL A 78 -45.30 -19.56 3.17
CA VAL A 78 -45.51 -18.48 4.15
C VAL A 78 -46.25 -17.32 3.49
N SER A 79 -47.27 -16.80 4.20
CA SER A 79 -48.05 -15.66 3.75
C SER A 79 -48.13 -14.58 4.82
N ASP A 80 -48.06 -13.33 4.39
CA ASP A 80 -48.31 -12.11 5.18
C ASP A 80 -49.67 -11.47 4.87
N GLY A 81 -50.47 -12.10 3.99
CA GLY A 81 -51.73 -11.56 3.47
C GLY A 81 -51.56 -10.70 2.20
N THR A 82 -50.38 -10.25 1.85
CA THR A 82 -50.11 -9.50 0.61
C THR A 82 -49.59 -10.42 -0.51
N GLY A 83 -48.98 -11.56 -0.14
CA GLY A 83 -48.43 -12.54 -1.06
C GLY A 83 -48.05 -13.84 -0.35
N VAL A 84 -47.43 -14.75 -1.14
CA VAL A 84 -46.91 -16.01 -0.63
C VAL A 84 -45.44 -16.14 -1.09
N CYS A 85 -44.57 -16.50 -0.15
CA CYS A 85 -43.18 -16.87 -0.44
C CYS A 85 -42.85 -18.25 0.11
N ASP A 86 -41.78 -18.86 -0.42
CA ASP A 86 -41.36 -20.21 -0.06
C ASP A 86 -40.09 -20.15 0.78
N ILE A 87 -40.04 -20.96 1.84
CA ILE A 87 -38.83 -21.15 2.66
C ILE A 87 -38.33 -22.55 2.41
N VAL A 88 -37.06 -22.67 2.02
CA VAL A 88 -36.49 -23.94 1.54
C VAL A 88 -35.32 -24.39 2.41
N TRP A 89 -35.37 -25.61 2.87
CA TRP A 89 -34.25 -26.29 3.54
C TRP A 89 -33.89 -27.58 2.82
N PHE A 90 -32.61 -27.86 2.72
CA PHE A 90 -32.09 -29.05 2.03
C PHE A 90 -31.69 -30.18 2.99
N ASN A 91 -31.77 -29.98 4.30
CA ASN A 91 -31.46 -30.97 5.34
C ASN A 91 -32.15 -30.59 6.66
N GLY A 92 -32.31 -31.55 7.60
CA GLY A 92 -32.69 -31.26 8.99
C GLY A 92 -34.17 -31.32 9.28
N SER A 93 -34.92 -32.22 8.64
CA SER A 93 -36.39 -32.38 8.81
C SER A 93 -36.85 -32.39 10.27
N LYS A 94 -36.19 -33.20 11.10
CA LYS A 94 -36.52 -33.29 12.55
C LYS A 94 -36.40 -31.95 13.28
N TYR A 95 -35.36 -31.17 12.97
CA TYR A 95 -35.13 -29.84 13.54
C TYR A 95 -36.20 -28.84 13.08
N ILE A 96 -36.54 -28.87 11.78
CA ILE A 96 -37.49 -27.93 11.17
C ILE A 96 -38.87 -28.10 11.77
N TYR A 97 -39.43 -29.34 11.83
CA TYR A 97 -40.72 -29.60 12.39
C TYR A 97 -40.82 -29.42 13.90
N ASN A 98 -39.69 -29.52 14.61
CA ASN A 98 -39.67 -29.25 16.07
C ASN A 98 -39.74 -27.76 16.38
N ASN A 99 -39.11 -26.93 15.56
CA ASN A 99 -38.97 -25.50 15.82
C ASN A 99 -40.03 -24.63 15.14
N TYR A 100 -40.57 -25.08 13.98
CA TYR A 100 -41.50 -24.29 13.17
C TYR A 100 -42.85 -25.00 13.06
N LYS A 101 -43.94 -24.26 13.30
CA LYS A 101 -45.30 -24.80 13.35
C LYS A 101 -46.20 -24.11 12.33
N VAL A 102 -47.09 -24.90 11.69
CA VAL A 102 -48.14 -24.36 10.84
C VAL A 102 -49.06 -23.48 11.67
N GLY A 103 -49.49 -22.37 11.13
CA GLY A 103 -50.37 -21.39 11.76
C GLY A 103 -49.67 -20.35 12.65
N GLU A 104 -48.40 -20.58 13.03
CA GLU A 104 -47.61 -19.59 13.79
C GLU A 104 -47.01 -18.53 12.87
N ARG A 105 -46.75 -17.33 13.43
CA ARG A 105 -46.09 -16.20 12.72
C ARG A 105 -44.61 -16.18 13.02
N TYR A 106 -43.82 -15.95 11.97
CA TYR A 106 -42.37 -15.85 12.06
C TYR A 106 -41.86 -14.58 11.38
N VAL A 107 -40.80 -14.02 11.92
CA VAL A 107 -39.95 -13.04 11.26
C VAL A 107 -38.87 -13.83 10.53
N ILE A 108 -38.78 -13.66 9.23
CA ILE A 108 -37.95 -14.41 8.30
C ILE A 108 -36.94 -13.46 7.70
N PHE A 109 -35.66 -13.74 7.88
CA PHE A 109 -34.59 -12.94 7.34
C PHE A 109 -33.71 -13.75 6.39
N GLY A 110 -33.61 -13.30 5.13
CA GLY A 110 -32.85 -13.99 4.11
C GLY A 110 -32.75 -13.19 2.80
N LYS A 111 -32.09 -13.78 1.82
CA LYS A 111 -32.01 -13.22 0.47
C LYS A 111 -33.15 -13.81 -0.39
N PRO A 112 -34.06 -12.98 -0.92
CA PRO A 112 -35.11 -13.45 -1.79
C PRO A 112 -34.52 -13.86 -3.15
N ALA A 113 -34.88 -15.03 -3.65
CA ALA A 113 -34.51 -15.54 -4.96
C ALA A 113 -35.79 -15.88 -5.74
N PRO A 114 -35.96 -15.46 -7.01
CA PRO A 114 -37.12 -15.82 -7.80
C PRO A 114 -37.07 -17.31 -8.19
N TYR A 115 -38.17 -18.01 -7.97
CA TYR A 115 -38.33 -19.41 -8.33
C TYR A 115 -39.80 -19.77 -8.55
N GLY A 116 -40.14 -20.34 -9.71
CA GLY A 116 -41.48 -20.85 -10.01
C GLY A 116 -42.61 -19.78 -9.93
N GLY A 117 -42.32 -18.51 -10.25
CA GLY A 117 -43.29 -17.43 -10.17
C GLY A 117 -43.49 -16.86 -8.78
N ARG A 118 -42.72 -17.31 -7.79
CA ARG A 118 -42.71 -16.80 -6.39
C ARG A 118 -41.27 -16.45 -5.97
N TYR A 119 -41.13 -15.89 -4.78
CA TYR A 119 -39.83 -15.71 -4.14
C TYR A 119 -39.59 -16.81 -3.12
N GLN A 120 -38.36 -17.34 -3.09
CA GLN A 120 -37.93 -18.31 -2.10
C GLN A 120 -36.78 -17.79 -1.27
N PHE A 121 -36.73 -18.20 0.00
CA PHE A 121 -35.63 -17.98 0.92
C PHE A 121 -34.96 -19.33 1.23
N SER A 122 -33.68 -19.49 0.93
CA SER A 122 -32.93 -20.70 1.24
C SER A 122 -32.24 -20.60 2.57
N HIS A 123 -32.56 -21.49 3.51
CA HIS A 123 -32.00 -21.53 4.87
C HIS A 123 -32.02 -20.15 5.58
N PRO A 124 -33.16 -19.43 5.61
CA PRO A 124 -33.22 -18.13 6.28
C PRO A 124 -33.07 -18.27 7.79
N ASP A 125 -32.69 -17.17 8.46
CA ASP A 125 -32.88 -17.03 9.89
C ASP A 125 -34.37 -16.80 10.18
N MET A 126 -34.93 -17.52 11.15
CA MET A 126 -36.34 -17.39 11.52
C MET A 126 -36.51 -17.35 13.05
N ASP A 127 -37.20 -16.33 13.50
CA ASP A 127 -37.56 -16.13 14.91
C ASP A 127 -39.10 -16.06 15.03
N LYS A 128 -39.69 -16.53 16.14
CA LYS A 128 -41.13 -16.36 16.37
C LYS A 128 -41.47 -14.88 16.50
N ALA A 129 -42.52 -14.45 15.81
CA ALA A 129 -42.90 -13.04 15.79
C ALA A 129 -43.24 -12.49 17.22
N ASP A 130 -43.75 -13.34 18.07
CA ASP A 130 -44.13 -12.98 19.46
C ASP A 130 -42.89 -12.84 20.37
N ASP A 131 -41.76 -13.46 20.02
CA ASP A 131 -40.50 -13.38 20.77
C ASP A 131 -39.63 -12.19 20.32
N VAL A 132 -40.07 -11.44 19.31
CA VAL A 132 -39.29 -10.40 18.65
C VAL A 132 -39.94 -9.04 18.86
N GLN A 133 -39.25 -8.15 19.55
CA GLN A 133 -39.62 -6.74 19.60
C GLN A 133 -39.02 -6.03 18.36
N LEU A 134 -39.86 -5.84 17.33
CA LEU A 134 -39.45 -5.19 16.07
C LEU A 134 -38.89 -3.77 16.30
N SER A 135 -39.36 -3.07 17.32
CA SER A 135 -38.87 -1.73 17.71
C SER A 135 -37.42 -1.72 18.24
N GLU A 136 -36.91 -2.87 18.68
CA GLU A 136 -35.55 -3.03 19.17
C GLU A 136 -34.60 -3.60 18.08
N MET A 137 -35.14 -4.01 16.94
CA MET A 137 -34.34 -4.46 15.82
C MET A 137 -33.70 -3.26 15.13
N GLY A 138 -32.38 -3.21 15.19
CA GLY A 138 -31.54 -2.21 14.53
C GLY A 138 -30.60 -2.82 13.51
N MET A 139 -29.43 -2.25 13.40
CA MET A 139 -28.33 -2.75 12.57
C MET A 139 -27.71 -3.98 13.22
N GLN A 140 -27.90 -5.17 12.66
CA GLN A 140 -27.31 -6.39 13.20
C GLN A 140 -25.84 -6.52 12.80
N PRO A 141 -24.91 -6.63 13.76
CA PRO A 141 -23.50 -6.81 13.49
C PRO A 141 -23.19 -8.25 13.03
N HIS A 142 -22.33 -8.38 12.02
CA HIS A 142 -21.83 -9.66 11.56
C HIS A 142 -20.33 -9.78 11.83
N TYR A 143 -19.95 -10.90 12.47
CA TYR A 143 -18.58 -11.22 12.85
C TYR A 143 -17.99 -12.30 11.96
N VAL A 144 -16.70 -12.22 11.69
CA VAL A 144 -15.97 -13.27 10.95
C VAL A 144 -15.98 -14.56 11.77
N THR A 145 -16.22 -15.69 11.12
CA THR A 145 -16.24 -17.02 11.76
C THR A 145 -15.57 -18.05 10.86
N THR A 146 -14.74 -18.91 11.46
CA THR A 146 -14.10 -20.02 10.74
C THR A 146 -15.04 -21.21 10.59
N ASP A 147 -14.73 -22.14 9.71
CA ASP A 147 -15.53 -23.36 9.52
C ASP A 147 -15.55 -24.27 10.76
N LYS A 148 -14.49 -24.25 11.56
CA LYS A 148 -14.45 -24.96 12.85
C LYS A 148 -15.42 -24.33 13.86
N MET A 149 -15.50 -23.00 13.90
CA MET A 149 -16.45 -22.27 14.74
C MET A 149 -17.89 -22.60 14.36
N LYS A 150 -18.22 -22.59 13.07
CA LYS A 150 -19.57 -22.96 12.56
C LYS A 150 -19.99 -24.36 13.00
N LYS A 151 -19.08 -25.36 12.90
CA LYS A 151 -19.32 -26.75 13.34
C LYS A 151 -19.58 -26.88 14.84
N THR A 152 -19.18 -25.92 15.65
CA THR A 152 -19.36 -25.93 17.12
C THR A 152 -20.44 -24.98 17.60
N GLY A 153 -21.24 -24.40 16.68
CA GLY A 153 -22.32 -23.47 17.00
C GLY A 153 -21.86 -22.07 17.43
N LEU A 154 -20.58 -21.73 17.19
CA LEU A 154 -20.05 -20.36 17.40
C LEU A 154 -20.16 -19.56 16.08
N MET A 155 -21.39 -19.33 15.63
CA MET A 155 -21.69 -18.48 14.49
C MET A 155 -21.73 -17.00 14.89
N SER A 156 -21.84 -16.10 13.91
CA SER A 156 -21.89 -14.64 14.12
C SER A 156 -22.91 -14.23 15.20
N ASN A 157 -24.12 -14.80 15.18
CA ASN A 157 -25.15 -14.51 16.17
C ASN A 157 -24.77 -14.95 17.60
N ALA A 158 -23.98 -16.03 17.73
CA ALA A 158 -23.49 -16.46 19.04
C ALA A 158 -22.43 -15.47 19.57
N ILE A 159 -21.58 -14.94 18.71
CA ILE A 159 -20.61 -13.89 19.09
C ILE A 159 -21.36 -12.61 19.47
N ALA A 160 -22.37 -12.18 18.71
CA ALA A 160 -23.18 -11.03 19.05
C ALA A 160 -23.84 -11.16 20.46
N LYS A 161 -24.35 -12.37 20.80
CA LYS A 161 -24.88 -12.65 22.14
C LYS A 161 -23.80 -12.57 23.23
N LEU A 162 -22.57 -13.01 22.94
CA LEU A 162 -21.45 -12.85 23.86
C LEU A 162 -21.09 -11.39 24.08
N GLN A 163 -21.11 -10.56 23.03
CA GLN A 163 -20.90 -9.11 23.11
C GLN A 163 -21.98 -8.44 23.97
N ALA A 164 -23.26 -8.80 23.77
CA ALA A 164 -24.36 -8.30 24.60
C ALA A 164 -24.17 -8.66 26.08
N THR A 165 -23.79 -9.91 26.35
CA THR A 165 -23.50 -10.36 27.73
C THR A 165 -22.31 -9.61 28.33
N LEU A 166 -21.24 -9.37 27.51
CA LEU A 166 -20.07 -8.62 27.93
C LEU A 166 -20.45 -7.18 28.28
N ALA A 167 -21.24 -6.52 27.44
CA ALA A 167 -21.66 -5.13 27.62
C ALA A 167 -22.35 -4.89 28.97
N THR A 168 -23.08 -5.89 29.54
CA THR A 168 -23.71 -5.81 30.87
C THR A 168 -22.71 -5.95 32.03
N LYS A 169 -21.51 -6.43 31.78
CA LYS A 169 -20.47 -6.68 32.80
C LYS A 169 -19.36 -5.61 32.82
N LEU A 170 -19.31 -4.78 31.80
CA LEU A 170 -18.33 -3.71 31.71
C LEU A 170 -18.71 -2.52 32.58
N PRO A 171 -17.72 -1.78 33.14
CA PRO A 171 -17.99 -0.53 33.85
C PRO A 171 -18.68 0.48 32.93
N SER A 172 -19.48 1.36 33.50
CA SER A 172 -20.10 2.48 32.80
C SER A 172 -19.91 3.76 33.61
N PRO A 173 -19.26 4.80 33.09
CA PRO A 173 -18.57 4.81 31.78
C PRO A 173 -17.24 4.03 31.78
N MET A 174 -16.85 3.51 30.60
CA MET A 174 -15.52 2.96 30.40
C MET A 174 -14.48 4.10 30.36
N PRO A 175 -13.25 3.87 30.84
CA PRO A 175 -12.21 4.91 30.84
C PRO A 175 -11.97 5.50 29.45
N GLU A 176 -11.93 6.83 29.40
CA GLU A 176 -11.62 7.57 28.17
C GLU A 176 -10.11 7.52 27.88
N THR A 177 -9.77 7.59 26.61
CA THR A 177 -8.38 7.53 26.10
C THR A 177 -7.96 8.79 25.36
N LEU A 178 -8.89 9.70 25.08
CA LEU A 178 -8.67 10.98 24.47
C LEU A 178 -9.22 12.09 25.39
N PRO A 179 -8.58 13.27 25.45
CA PRO A 179 -9.08 14.37 26.27
C PRO A 179 -10.39 14.96 25.71
N PRO A 180 -11.25 15.52 26.57
CA PRO A 180 -12.56 16.05 26.18
C PRO A 180 -12.51 17.16 25.12
N ASP A 181 -11.50 18.02 25.15
CA ASP A 181 -11.31 19.09 24.17
C ASP A 181 -11.03 18.54 22.75
N MET A 182 -10.23 17.48 22.64
CA MET A 182 -9.96 16.80 21.38
C MET A 182 -11.23 16.12 20.84
N THR A 183 -11.96 15.40 21.68
CA THR A 183 -13.20 14.70 21.27
C THR A 183 -14.26 15.69 20.83
N ALA A 184 -14.42 16.83 21.53
CA ALA A 184 -15.37 17.89 21.18
C ALA A 184 -15.02 18.56 19.85
N ARG A 185 -13.76 18.96 19.68
CA ARG A 185 -13.28 19.64 18.47
C ARG A 185 -13.37 18.77 17.20
N LEU A 186 -13.14 17.47 17.33
CA LEU A 186 -13.19 16.51 16.24
C LEU A 186 -14.58 15.85 16.08
N HIS A 187 -15.56 16.26 16.88
CA HIS A 187 -16.91 15.69 16.90
C HIS A 187 -16.92 14.16 17.06
N LEU A 188 -16.02 13.62 17.88
CA LEU A 188 -15.91 12.18 18.13
C LEU A 188 -16.85 11.75 19.26
N ALA A 189 -17.46 10.59 19.13
CA ALA A 189 -18.22 9.98 20.20
C ALA A 189 -17.33 9.65 21.41
N PRO A 190 -17.86 9.69 22.66
CA PRO A 190 -17.17 9.14 23.82
C PRO A 190 -16.80 7.67 23.61
N ARG A 191 -15.69 7.22 24.20
CA ARG A 191 -15.20 5.84 24.01
C ARG A 191 -16.20 4.79 24.48
N ASP A 192 -16.84 4.99 25.62
CA ASP A 192 -17.88 4.09 26.14
C ASP A 192 -19.05 3.96 25.16
N GLU A 193 -19.55 5.08 24.65
CA GLU A 193 -20.61 5.11 23.63
C GLU A 193 -20.19 4.38 22.35
N ALA A 194 -19.01 4.67 21.83
CA ALA A 194 -18.51 4.05 20.60
C ALA A 194 -18.35 2.54 20.71
N LEU A 195 -17.78 2.04 21.81
CA LEU A 195 -17.60 0.60 22.06
C LEU A 195 -18.94 -0.14 22.26
N ARG A 196 -19.97 0.53 22.76
CA ARG A 196 -21.32 -0.06 22.83
C ARG A 196 -22.04 -0.03 21.50
N LEU A 197 -21.99 1.11 20.81
CA LEU A 197 -22.67 1.29 19.52
C LEU A 197 -22.07 0.42 18.41
N ILE A 198 -20.76 0.13 18.42
CA ILE A 198 -20.15 -0.74 17.40
C ILE A 198 -20.70 -2.17 17.44
N HIS A 199 -21.09 -2.65 18.63
CA HIS A 199 -21.64 -3.99 18.82
C HIS A 199 -23.18 -4.01 18.86
N HIS A 200 -23.82 -2.90 19.20
CA HIS A 200 -25.29 -2.78 19.35
C HIS A 200 -25.83 -1.48 18.76
N PRO A 201 -25.58 -1.22 17.44
CA PRO A 201 -26.09 -0.01 16.81
C PRO A 201 -27.59 -0.13 16.51
N LYS A 202 -28.31 0.97 16.67
CA LYS A 202 -29.71 1.08 16.27
C LYS A 202 -29.85 1.58 14.84
N THR A 203 -28.96 2.49 14.44
CA THR A 203 -29.01 3.17 13.14
C THR A 203 -27.67 3.07 12.40
N LEU A 204 -27.68 3.35 11.10
CA LEU A 204 -26.44 3.47 10.31
C LEU A 204 -25.55 4.62 10.82
N THR A 205 -26.17 5.70 11.30
CA THR A 205 -25.45 6.83 11.91
C THR A 205 -24.66 6.40 13.15
N ASP A 206 -25.23 5.52 13.99
CA ASP A 206 -24.53 4.97 15.16
C ASP A 206 -23.29 4.19 14.75
N VAL A 207 -23.42 3.35 13.69
CA VAL A 207 -22.29 2.61 13.12
C VAL A 207 -21.21 3.57 12.65
N GLN A 208 -21.58 4.62 11.93
CA GLN A 208 -20.62 5.59 11.38
C GLN A 208 -19.89 6.36 12.51
N ARG A 209 -20.62 6.83 13.52
CA ARG A 209 -20.04 7.54 14.67
C ARG A 209 -19.10 6.66 15.47
N ALA A 210 -19.50 5.43 15.77
CA ALA A 210 -18.68 4.47 16.50
C ALA A 210 -17.41 4.10 15.70
N THR A 211 -17.59 3.80 14.41
CA THR A 211 -16.48 3.45 13.52
C THR A 211 -15.47 4.58 13.39
N LEU A 212 -15.92 5.82 13.20
CA LEU A 212 -15.03 6.99 13.12
C LEU A 212 -14.20 7.14 14.40
N ARG A 213 -14.85 7.07 15.57
CA ARG A 213 -14.15 7.19 16.86
C ARG A 213 -13.09 6.11 17.06
N LEU A 214 -13.42 4.86 16.79
CA LEU A 214 -12.52 3.74 17.01
C LEU A 214 -11.36 3.71 15.99
N LYS A 215 -11.63 4.00 14.72
CA LYS A 215 -10.59 4.15 13.69
C LYS A 215 -9.64 5.30 13.99
N PHE A 216 -10.19 6.45 14.40
CA PHE A 216 -9.37 7.60 14.79
C PHE A 216 -8.47 7.26 15.98
N GLU A 217 -9.00 6.65 17.03
CA GLU A 217 -8.21 6.26 18.21
C GLU A 217 -7.06 5.32 17.84
N GLU A 218 -7.36 4.28 17.06
CA GLU A 218 -6.35 3.31 16.62
C GLU A 218 -5.23 3.98 15.82
N LEU A 219 -5.59 4.76 14.80
CA LEU A 219 -4.64 5.46 13.95
C LEU A 219 -3.89 6.56 14.68
N PHE A 220 -4.54 7.26 15.62
CA PHE A 220 -3.91 8.30 16.43
C PHE A 220 -2.77 7.73 17.27
N TYR A 221 -2.99 6.62 17.98
CA TYR A 221 -1.94 6.00 18.79
C TYR A 221 -0.81 5.39 17.96
N VAL A 222 -1.11 4.91 16.76
CA VAL A 222 -0.07 4.51 15.79
C VAL A 222 0.79 5.71 15.40
N GLN A 223 0.16 6.83 14.98
CA GLN A 223 0.88 8.04 14.58
C GLN A 223 1.64 8.68 15.75
N LEU A 224 1.04 8.72 16.93
CA LEU A 224 1.68 9.25 18.13
C LEU A 224 2.95 8.45 18.50
N ASN A 225 2.90 7.12 18.39
CA ASN A 225 4.07 6.30 18.66
C ASN A 225 5.19 6.53 17.64
N ILE A 226 4.85 6.64 16.36
CA ILE A 226 5.79 6.92 15.27
C ILE A 226 6.45 8.29 15.49
N LEU A 227 5.65 9.33 15.70
CA LEU A 227 6.15 10.70 15.90
C LEU A 227 6.97 10.84 17.18
N ARG A 228 6.59 10.14 18.24
CA ARG A 228 7.39 10.08 19.47
C ARG A 228 8.77 9.49 19.20
N TYR A 229 8.85 8.36 18.49
CA TYR A 229 10.13 7.75 18.13
C TYR A 229 10.98 8.71 17.27
N ALA A 230 10.38 9.33 16.27
CA ALA A 230 11.06 10.34 15.45
C ALA A 230 11.56 11.52 16.27
N ASN A 231 10.77 12.02 17.24
CA ASN A 231 11.17 13.09 18.14
C ASN A 231 12.32 12.67 19.06
N ASP A 232 12.28 11.46 19.62
CA ASP A 232 13.34 10.90 20.45
C ASP A 232 14.66 10.82 19.65
N ASN A 233 14.63 10.35 18.41
CA ASN A 233 15.79 10.28 17.52
C ASN A 233 16.32 11.69 17.19
N ARG A 234 15.44 12.64 16.84
CA ARG A 234 15.83 14.04 16.56
C ARG A 234 16.49 14.73 17.75
N ARG A 235 16.14 14.35 18.98
CA ARG A 235 16.73 14.87 20.21
C ARG A 235 18.08 14.21 20.54
N LYS A 236 18.20 12.94 20.24
CA LYS A 236 19.42 12.15 20.50
C LYS A 236 20.57 12.53 19.57
N TYR A 237 20.25 12.82 18.30
CA TYR A 237 21.24 13.08 17.28
C TYR A 237 21.20 14.54 16.84
N ARG A 238 22.29 15.28 17.08
CA ARG A 238 22.49 16.62 16.51
C ARG A 238 22.96 16.47 15.08
N GLY A 239 22.35 17.20 14.14
CA GLY A 239 22.78 17.29 12.76
C GLY A 239 23.74 18.47 12.53
N TYR A 240 24.37 18.47 11.39
CA TYR A 240 25.12 19.63 10.93
C TYR A 240 24.20 20.83 10.62
N VAL A 241 24.74 22.05 10.68
CA VAL A 241 24.00 23.28 10.34
C VAL A 241 24.55 23.82 9.05
N PHE A 242 23.77 23.80 7.99
CA PHE A 242 24.16 24.36 6.69
C PHE A 242 23.50 25.74 6.51
N GLN A 243 24.20 26.78 6.89
CA GLN A 243 23.67 28.15 6.81
C GLN A 243 23.85 28.76 5.42
N LYS A 244 24.95 28.43 4.75
CA LYS A 244 25.33 29.04 3.48
C LYS A 244 24.65 28.37 2.29
N VAL A 245 24.24 29.17 1.34
CA VAL A 245 24.03 28.79 -0.05
C VAL A 245 25.07 29.60 -0.82
N GLY A 246 26.17 28.96 -1.16
CA GLY A 246 27.37 29.64 -1.65
C GLY A 246 27.43 29.67 -3.19
N SER A 247 28.67 29.82 -3.69
CA SER A 247 28.92 29.97 -5.11
C SER A 247 28.58 28.68 -5.91
N LEU A 248 28.90 27.51 -5.38
CA LEU A 248 28.65 26.26 -6.11
C LEU A 248 27.17 26.07 -6.43
N PHE A 249 26.29 26.29 -5.45
CA PHE A 249 24.85 26.21 -5.68
C PHE A 249 24.35 27.32 -6.61
N ASN A 250 24.80 28.57 -6.41
CA ASN A 250 24.30 29.71 -7.19
C ASN A 250 24.80 29.67 -8.64
N ASP A 251 26.05 29.29 -8.88
CA ASP A 251 26.61 29.13 -10.22
C ASP A 251 25.93 27.98 -10.95
N PHE A 252 25.72 26.86 -10.27
CA PHE A 252 24.94 25.76 -10.85
C PHE A 252 23.54 26.22 -11.23
N TYR A 253 22.82 26.90 -10.33
CA TYR A 253 21.44 27.34 -10.56
C TYR A 253 21.32 28.35 -11.71
N SER A 254 22.31 29.26 -11.86
CA SER A 254 22.25 30.34 -12.85
C SER A 254 22.87 30.00 -14.20
N LEU A 255 23.89 29.12 -14.24
CA LEU A 255 24.71 28.88 -15.44
C LEU A 255 24.62 27.46 -15.98
N HIS A 256 24.42 26.46 -15.12
CA HIS A 256 24.50 25.05 -15.49
C HIS A 256 23.14 24.31 -15.46
N LEU A 257 22.07 24.98 -14.97
CA LEU A 257 20.76 24.35 -14.93
C LEU A 257 20.24 24.13 -16.35
N PRO A 258 19.93 22.88 -16.77
CA PRO A 258 19.56 22.60 -18.16
C PRO A 258 18.14 23.05 -18.52
N PHE A 259 17.31 23.39 -17.52
CA PHE A 259 15.93 23.86 -17.66
C PHE A 259 15.46 24.54 -16.38
N GLU A 260 14.41 25.36 -16.46
CA GLU A 260 13.81 25.96 -15.29
C GLU A 260 13.20 24.90 -14.36
N LEU A 261 13.40 25.08 -13.04
CA LEU A 261 12.81 24.23 -12.04
C LEU A 261 11.29 24.42 -12.02
N THR A 262 10.55 23.32 -11.85
CA THR A 262 9.12 23.36 -11.59
C THR A 262 8.86 23.95 -10.19
N ASP A 263 7.63 24.43 -9.96
CA ASP A 263 7.25 24.96 -8.65
C ASP A 263 7.32 23.88 -7.56
N ALA A 264 7.03 22.62 -7.90
CA ALA A 264 7.18 21.49 -7.02
C ALA A 264 8.65 21.27 -6.61
N GLN A 265 9.58 21.32 -7.56
CA GLN A 265 11.01 21.22 -7.27
C GLN A 265 11.51 22.40 -6.40
N LYS A 266 11.09 23.62 -6.71
CA LYS A 266 11.40 24.83 -5.90
C LYS A 266 10.84 24.69 -4.47
N ARG A 267 9.63 24.18 -4.31
CA ARG A 267 9.02 23.91 -3.00
C ARG A 267 9.86 22.93 -2.20
N VAL A 268 10.19 21.79 -2.79
CA VAL A 268 10.99 20.73 -2.15
C VAL A 268 12.38 21.23 -1.75
N MET A 269 13.04 22.01 -2.61
CA MET A 269 14.33 22.63 -2.25
C MET A 269 14.24 23.57 -1.05
N ARG A 270 13.12 24.33 -0.91
CA ARG A 270 12.90 25.17 0.29
C ARG A 270 12.70 24.32 1.55
N GLU A 271 11.96 23.20 1.45
CA GLU A 271 11.76 22.28 2.56
C GLU A 271 13.08 21.65 3.01
N ILE A 272 13.89 21.11 2.09
CA ILE A 272 15.22 20.55 2.36
C ILE A 272 16.12 21.60 3.03
N ARG A 273 16.18 22.82 2.47
CA ARG A 273 16.98 23.90 3.02
C ARG A 273 16.53 24.30 4.42
N ALA A 274 15.23 24.33 4.67
CA ALA A 274 14.69 24.62 5.99
C ALA A 274 15.18 23.61 7.03
N ASP A 275 15.14 22.31 6.71
CA ASP A 275 15.62 21.25 7.60
C ASP A 275 17.11 21.39 7.89
N MET A 276 17.95 21.57 6.87
CA MET A 276 19.41 21.63 6.99
C MET A 276 19.91 22.82 7.85
N LYS A 277 19.07 23.84 8.09
CA LYS A 277 19.38 24.98 8.95
C LYS A 277 19.11 24.75 10.43
N THR A 278 18.34 23.73 10.79
CA THR A 278 17.81 23.56 12.15
C THR A 278 18.82 23.05 13.17
N GLY A 279 19.99 22.53 12.75
CA GLY A 279 20.93 21.81 13.60
C GLY A 279 20.40 20.44 14.05
N ARG A 280 19.33 19.96 13.43
CA ARG A 280 18.80 18.60 13.56
C ARG A 280 19.13 17.83 12.30
N GLN A 281 19.35 16.52 12.44
CA GLN A 281 19.54 15.66 11.27
C GLN A 281 18.31 15.71 10.38
N MET A 282 18.44 16.11 9.12
CA MET A 282 17.39 15.92 8.12
C MET A 282 17.28 14.43 7.79
N ASN A 283 16.10 13.88 7.87
CA ASN A 283 15.79 12.53 7.40
C ASN A 283 14.51 12.61 6.55
N ARG A 284 14.68 12.72 5.22
CA ARG A 284 13.58 13.12 4.32
C ARG A 284 13.43 12.14 3.16
N LEU A 285 12.17 11.77 2.87
CA LEU A 285 11.78 10.97 1.71
C LEU A 285 11.32 11.89 0.57
N LEU A 286 12.06 11.87 -0.52
CA LEU A 286 11.71 12.56 -1.76
C LEU A 286 10.98 11.60 -2.70
N GLN A 287 9.71 11.83 -2.87
CA GLN A 287 8.87 11.08 -3.80
C GLN A 287 8.62 11.85 -5.08
N GLY A 288 8.55 11.16 -6.19
CA GLY A 288 8.18 11.74 -7.47
C GLY A 288 8.19 10.68 -8.55
N ASP A 289 7.39 10.89 -9.57
CA ASP A 289 7.31 9.96 -10.69
C ASP A 289 8.65 9.81 -11.42
N VAL A 290 8.76 8.79 -12.26
CA VAL A 290 9.96 8.58 -13.09
C VAL A 290 10.17 9.82 -13.98
N GLY A 291 11.37 10.40 -13.90
CA GLY A 291 11.72 11.62 -14.65
C GLY A 291 11.14 12.93 -14.12
N SER A 292 10.69 12.98 -12.86
CA SER A 292 10.29 14.23 -12.19
C SER A 292 11.46 15.14 -11.79
N GLY A 293 12.70 14.70 -12.02
CA GLY A 293 13.91 15.47 -11.71
C GLY A 293 14.44 15.28 -10.29
N LYS A 294 14.18 14.16 -9.63
CA LYS A 294 14.70 13.82 -8.28
C LYS A 294 16.23 13.92 -8.22
N THR A 295 16.93 13.41 -9.24
CA THR A 295 18.41 13.46 -9.31
C THR A 295 18.94 14.90 -9.30
N LEU A 296 18.23 15.83 -9.94
CA LEU A 296 18.59 17.24 -9.94
C LEU A 296 18.44 17.85 -8.55
N VAL A 297 17.34 17.57 -7.86
CA VAL A 297 17.11 18.00 -6.46
C VAL A 297 18.17 17.42 -5.54
N ALA A 298 18.56 16.15 -5.75
CA ALA A 298 19.64 15.52 -4.99
C ALA A 298 20.98 16.20 -5.23
N LEU A 299 21.35 16.50 -6.49
CA LEU A 299 22.57 17.24 -6.81
C LEU A 299 22.59 18.62 -6.15
N MET A 300 21.50 19.40 -6.26
CA MET A 300 21.41 20.71 -5.62
C MET A 300 21.51 20.61 -4.09
N THR A 301 21.01 19.53 -3.49
CA THR A 301 21.16 19.25 -2.04
C THR A 301 22.63 18.97 -1.69
N MET A 302 23.33 18.19 -2.51
CA MET A 302 24.77 17.93 -2.34
C MET A 302 25.60 19.22 -2.48
N LEU A 303 25.31 20.09 -3.45
CA LEU A 303 25.99 21.36 -3.62
C LEU A 303 25.84 22.28 -2.40
N ILE A 304 24.71 22.27 -1.71
CA ILE A 304 24.53 22.99 -0.44
C ILE A 304 25.53 22.43 0.61
N ALA A 305 25.72 21.11 0.69
CA ALA A 305 26.69 20.54 1.62
C ALA A 305 28.13 20.97 1.29
N LEU A 306 28.50 20.94 0.02
CA LEU A 306 29.81 21.36 -0.45
C LEU A 306 30.08 22.85 -0.13
N ASP A 307 29.11 23.74 -0.35
CA ASP A 307 29.19 25.16 -0.01
C ASP A 307 29.44 25.43 1.50
N ASN A 308 29.12 24.43 2.34
CA ASN A 308 29.38 24.49 3.80
C ASN A 308 30.62 23.67 4.21
N GLY A 309 31.46 23.21 3.24
CA GLY A 309 32.73 22.52 3.50
C GLY A 309 32.58 21.04 3.84
N PHE A 310 31.47 20.39 3.45
CA PHE A 310 31.21 18.97 3.70
C PHE A 310 31.22 18.19 2.41
N GLN A 311 31.58 16.91 2.51
CA GLN A 311 31.46 15.94 1.43
C GLN A 311 30.03 15.41 1.34
N ALA A 312 29.66 14.90 0.17
CA ALA A 312 28.39 14.24 -0.07
C ALA A 312 28.56 12.85 -0.68
N CYS A 313 27.59 11.96 -0.46
CA CYS A 313 27.55 10.68 -1.18
C CYS A 313 26.18 10.41 -1.76
N MET A 314 26.16 9.62 -2.85
CA MET A 314 24.94 9.12 -3.49
C MET A 314 25.01 7.62 -3.67
N MET A 315 24.11 6.91 -3.05
CA MET A 315 24.03 5.45 -3.05
C MET A 315 22.91 4.97 -3.96
N ALA A 316 23.25 4.10 -4.91
CA ALA A 316 22.33 3.45 -5.83
C ALA A 316 22.27 1.93 -5.61
N PRO A 317 21.13 1.28 -5.88
CA PRO A 317 20.97 -0.16 -5.62
C PRO A 317 21.76 -1.08 -6.55
N THR A 318 22.18 -0.59 -7.70
CA THR A 318 22.93 -1.37 -8.71
C THR A 318 24.09 -0.56 -9.31
N GLU A 319 25.08 -1.26 -9.85
CA GLU A 319 26.24 -0.63 -10.50
C GLU A 319 25.81 0.23 -11.69
N ILE A 320 24.92 -0.28 -12.53
CA ILE A 320 24.42 0.45 -13.73
C ILE A 320 23.76 1.77 -13.31
N LEU A 321 22.99 1.79 -12.24
CA LEU A 321 22.37 3.03 -11.72
C LEU A 321 23.43 3.98 -11.13
N ALA A 322 24.41 3.44 -10.41
CA ALA A 322 25.50 4.25 -9.88
C ALA A 322 26.30 4.93 -11.02
N GLU A 323 26.62 4.20 -12.08
CA GLU A 323 27.29 4.73 -13.27
C GLU A 323 26.45 5.79 -13.99
N GLN A 324 25.14 5.58 -14.11
CA GLN A 324 24.24 6.57 -14.70
C GLN A 324 24.16 7.83 -13.86
N HIS A 325 24.03 7.73 -12.55
CA HIS A 325 24.03 8.88 -11.65
C HIS A 325 25.36 9.62 -11.74
N PHE A 326 26.47 8.89 -11.74
CA PHE A 326 27.80 9.46 -11.90
C PHE A 326 27.94 10.24 -13.21
N ALA A 327 27.53 9.64 -14.33
CA ALA A 327 27.57 10.29 -15.63
C ALA A 327 26.69 11.54 -15.69
N THR A 328 25.44 11.42 -15.19
CA THR A 328 24.47 12.53 -15.16
C THR A 328 24.93 13.68 -14.27
N ILE A 329 25.49 13.39 -13.10
CA ILE A 329 26.01 14.42 -12.18
C ILE A 329 27.19 15.14 -12.85
N ARG A 330 28.11 14.42 -13.46
CA ARG A 330 29.25 15.04 -14.18
C ARG A 330 28.79 15.90 -15.36
N GLU A 331 27.81 15.43 -16.12
CA GLU A 331 27.21 16.19 -17.23
C GLU A 331 26.59 17.51 -16.73
N PHE A 332 25.83 17.47 -15.63
CA PHE A 332 25.21 18.65 -15.05
C PHE A 332 26.24 19.65 -14.48
N LEU A 333 27.29 19.15 -13.83
CA LEU A 333 28.32 20.00 -13.26
C LEU A 333 29.18 20.66 -14.36
N GLY A 334 29.33 20.04 -15.52
CA GLY A 334 30.07 20.59 -16.65
C GLY A 334 31.50 20.97 -16.28
N SER A 335 31.81 22.29 -16.29
CA SER A 335 33.11 22.85 -15.99
C SER A 335 33.30 23.30 -14.53
N MET A 336 32.32 23.04 -13.65
CA MET A 336 32.43 23.40 -12.22
C MET A 336 33.56 22.59 -11.56
N ASP A 337 34.28 23.24 -10.64
CA ASP A 337 35.34 22.62 -9.86
C ASP A 337 34.78 21.79 -8.71
N VAL A 338 34.21 20.64 -9.07
CA VAL A 338 33.63 19.66 -8.13
C VAL A 338 34.12 18.28 -8.53
N ARG A 339 34.89 17.63 -7.66
CA ARG A 339 35.43 16.31 -7.91
C ARG A 339 34.46 15.22 -7.53
N VAL A 340 33.98 14.48 -8.55
CA VAL A 340 33.07 13.35 -8.41
C VAL A 340 33.79 12.05 -8.70
N GLU A 341 33.67 11.06 -7.81
CA GLU A 341 34.27 9.73 -7.98
C GLU A 341 33.20 8.62 -7.90
N LEU A 342 33.51 7.50 -8.56
CA LEU A 342 32.63 6.32 -8.58
C LEU A 342 33.24 5.17 -7.79
N LEU A 343 32.44 4.55 -6.91
CA LEU A 343 32.84 3.38 -6.11
C LEU A 343 31.79 2.26 -6.20
N THR A 344 32.10 1.24 -7.00
CA THR A 344 31.27 0.04 -7.19
C THR A 344 32.07 -1.23 -6.90
N GLY A 345 31.44 -2.40 -6.92
CA GLY A 345 32.13 -3.69 -6.74
C GLY A 345 33.12 -4.01 -7.85
N THR A 346 32.99 -3.40 -9.03
CA THR A 346 33.90 -3.54 -10.17
C THR A 346 35.18 -2.71 -10.01
N VAL A 347 35.15 -1.63 -9.19
CA VAL A 347 36.35 -0.82 -8.92
C VAL A 347 37.26 -1.56 -7.94
N LYS A 348 38.38 -2.09 -8.43
CA LYS A 348 39.30 -2.94 -7.67
C LYS A 348 40.76 -2.44 -7.72
N GLY A 349 41.61 -3.05 -6.89
CA GLY A 349 43.05 -2.86 -6.91
C GLY A 349 43.47 -1.43 -6.64
N LYS A 350 44.44 -0.94 -7.44
CA LYS A 350 45.07 0.37 -7.28
C LYS A 350 44.08 1.52 -7.36
N ARG A 351 43.14 1.46 -8.31
CA ARG A 351 42.12 2.53 -8.48
C ARG A 351 41.21 2.66 -7.24
N ARG A 352 40.78 1.52 -6.65
CA ARG A 352 39.99 1.54 -5.41
C ARG A 352 40.76 2.23 -4.28
N LYS A 353 42.07 1.87 -4.14
CA LYS A 353 42.92 2.45 -3.11
C LYS A 353 43.06 3.98 -3.28
N GLU A 354 43.33 4.44 -4.51
CA GLU A 354 43.41 5.88 -4.85
C GLU A 354 42.12 6.64 -4.49
N VAL A 355 40.97 6.10 -4.86
CA VAL A 355 39.67 6.71 -4.53
C VAL A 355 39.47 6.81 -3.02
N LEU A 356 39.79 5.73 -2.25
CA LEU A 356 39.63 5.72 -0.80
C LEU A 356 40.61 6.69 -0.11
N GLU A 357 41.83 6.78 -0.56
CA GLU A 357 42.85 7.72 -0.01
C GLU A 357 42.44 9.19 -0.30
N SER A 358 42.02 9.51 -1.52
CA SER A 358 41.52 10.84 -1.84
C SER A 358 40.24 11.23 -1.10
N LEU A 359 39.35 10.26 -0.88
CA LEU A 359 38.12 10.48 -0.12
C LEU A 359 38.42 10.83 1.36
N ALA A 360 39.32 10.07 1.97
CA ALA A 360 39.76 10.28 3.34
C ALA A 360 40.56 11.60 3.51
N ALA A 361 41.28 12.02 2.48
CA ALA A 361 42.00 13.30 2.44
C ALA A 361 41.06 14.51 2.27
N GLY A 362 39.79 14.30 1.84
CA GLY A 362 38.87 15.37 1.56
C GLY A 362 38.94 15.92 0.13
N ASP A 363 39.75 15.31 -0.76
CA ASP A 363 39.93 15.74 -2.16
C ASP A 363 38.74 15.33 -3.05
N VAL A 364 37.87 14.44 -2.60
CA VAL A 364 36.66 14.01 -3.31
C VAL A 364 35.45 14.68 -2.67
N ASP A 365 34.73 15.47 -3.45
CA ASP A 365 33.54 16.22 -2.99
C ASP A 365 32.29 15.35 -2.97
N ILE A 366 32.07 14.57 -4.03
CA ILE A 366 30.89 13.69 -4.18
C ILE A 366 31.34 12.28 -4.51
N LEU A 367 30.94 11.33 -3.67
CA LEU A 367 31.14 9.89 -3.95
C LEU A 367 29.83 9.27 -4.41
N VAL A 368 29.79 8.73 -5.62
CA VAL A 368 28.66 7.95 -6.16
C VAL A 368 29.00 6.47 -6.11
N GLY A 369 28.09 5.59 -5.73
CA GLY A 369 28.36 4.16 -5.74
C GLY A 369 27.19 3.31 -5.28
N THR A 370 27.49 2.04 -5.03
CA THR A 370 26.53 1.06 -4.54
C THR A 370 26.68 0.87 -3.01
N HIS A 371 26.22 -0.28 -2.48
CA HIS A 371 26.48 -0.68 -1.09
C HIS A 371 27.98 -0.67 -0.71
N ALA A 372 28.87 -0.64 -1.68
CA ALA A 372 30.32 -0.50 -1.44
C ALA A 372 30.66 0.76 -0.61
N ILE A 373 29.84 1.83 -0.67
CA ILE A 373 30.02 3.07 0.12
C ILE A 373 29.93 2.83 1.62
N ILE A 374 29.11 1.88 2.06
CA ILE A 374 28.89 1.59 3.50
C ILE A 374 29.85 0.54 4.05
N GLU A 375 30.76 -0.02 3.25
CA GLU A 375 31.79 -0.95 3.71
C GLU A 375 32.77 -0.25 4.67
N ASP A 376 33.30 -1.02 5.64
CA ASP A 376 34.16 -0.46 6.69
C ASP A 376 35.40 0.30 6.19
N PRO A 377 36.09 -0.11 5.10
CA PRO A 377 37.26 0.59 4.60
C PRO A 377 36.97 1.99 4.04
N VAL A 378 35.71 2.32 3.76
CA VAL A 378 35.33 3.62 3.19
C VAL A 378 35.22 4.65 4.32
N MET A 379 36.13 5.61 4.34
CA MET A 379 36.15 6.69 5.32
C MET A 379 36.03 8.02 4.62
N PHE A 380 35.11 8.87 5.10
CA PHE A 380 34.99 10.26 4.64
C PHE A 380 35.75 11.18 5.61
N SER A 381 36.30 12.26 5.07
CA SER A 381 36.85 13.31 5.90
C SER A 381 35.73 14.04 6.68
N HIS A 382 34.69 14.50 6.00
CA HIS A 382 33.58 15.25 6.58
C HIS A 382 32.28 14.99 5.79
N LEU A 383 31.63 13.83 5.99
CA LEU A 383 30.37 13.53 5.31
C LEU A 383 29.22 14.35 5.92
N GLY A 384 28.61 15.23 5.13
CA GLY A 384 27.49 16.07 5.56
C GLY A 384 26.12 15.64 5.03
N VAL A 385 26.07 15.08 3.81
CA VAL A 385 24.83 14.64 3.15
C VAL A 385 25.01 13.27 2.54
N ALA A 386 24.03 12.39 2.76
CA ALA A 386 23.93 11.11 2.08
C ALA A 386 22.59 11.01 1.33
N ILE A 387 22.66 10.74 0.03
CA ILE A 387 21.51 10.48 -0.83
C ILE A 387 21.38 8.97 -1.02
N VAL A 388 20.16 8.42 -0.83
CA VAL A 388 19.87 7.00 -1.04
C VAL A 388 18.77 6.88 -2.10
N ASP A 389 19.11 6.29 -3.25
CA ASP A 389 18.13 6.07 -4.32
C ASP A 389 17.45 4.70 -4.18
N GLU A 390 16.16 4.63 -4.48
CA GLU A 390 15.33 3.40 -4.42
C GLU A 390 15.39 2.66 -3.06
N GLN A 391 14.95 3.35 -2.01
CA GLN A 391 15.01 2.89 -0.60
C GLN A 391 14.51 1.47 -0.35
N HIS A 392 13.47 1.02 -1.09
CA HIS A 392 12.88 -0.31 -0.89
C HIS A 392 13.88 -1.47 -1.04
N ARG A 393 15.07 -1.21 -1.58
CA ARG A 393 16.19 -2.16 -1.73
C ARG A 393 17.24 -2.06 -0.63
N PHE A 394 17.13 -1.06 0.27
CA PHE A 394 18.08 -0.85 1.37
C PHE A 394 17.40 -1.01 2.73
N GLY A 395 17.88 -1.94 3.54
CA GLY A 395 17.37 -2.17 4.90
C GLY A 395 17.76 -1.06 5.90
N VAL A 396 17.02 -0.98 7.01
CA VAL A 396 17.27 -0.04 8.13
C VAL A 396 18.71 -0.16 8.67
N ALA A 397 19.23 -1.38 8.75
CA ALA A 397 20.60 -1.64 9.22
C ALA A 397 21.67 -1.02 8.30
N GLN A 398 21.42 -0.89 7.00
CA GLN A 398 22.36 -0.27 6.07
C GLN A 398 22.36 1.26 6.20
N ARG A 399 21.21 1.88 6.49
CA ARG A 399 21.15 3.32 6.81
C ARG A 399 21.89 3.65 8.10
N ALA A 400 21.75 2.81 9.12
CA ALA A 400 22.47 2.97 10.39
C ALA A 400 23.99 2.98 10.20
N LYS A 401 24.52 2.20 9.24
CA LYS A 401 25.95 2.21 8.90
C LYS A 401 26.42 3.54 8.27
N LEU A 402 25.55 4.26 7.54
CA LEU A 402 25.89 5.60 7.04
C LEU A 402 26.06 6.59 8.19
N TRP A 403 25.32 6.43 9.28
CA TRP A 403 25.45 7.31 10.46
C TRP A 403 26.83 7.16 11.14
N SER A 404 27.41 5.98 11.11
CA SER A 404 28.73 5.72 11.72
C SER A 404 29.91 6.19 10.86
N LYS A 405 29.67 6.72 9.65
CA LYS A 405 30.72 7.22 8.75
C LYS A 405 31.13 8.68 9.00
N SER A 406 30.54 9.34 10.00
CA SER A 406 30.82 10.73 10.35
C SER A 406 30.66 10.94 11.86
N ASP A 407 31.36 11.92 12.44
CA ASP A 407 31.29 12.26 13.88
C ASP A 407 29.88 12.62 14.33
N ASN A 408 29.17 13.40 13.51
CA ASN A 408 27.72 13.65 13.62
C ASN A 408 27.00 12.97 12.46
N PRO A 409 25.78 12.46 12.67
CA PRO A 409 25.05 11.80 11.59
C PRO A 409 24.79 12.80 10.42
N PRO A 410 25.12 12.40 9.17
CA PRO A 410 24.88 13.23 8.01
C PRO A 410 23.38 13.44 7.78
N HIS A 411 22.99 14.48 7.07
CA HIS A 411 21.64 14.63 6.55
C HIS A 411 21.34 13.53 5.53
N ILE A 412 20.16 12.91 5.63
CA ILE A 412 19.74 11.82 4.76
C ILE A 412 18.59 12.29 3.87
N LEU A 413 18.77 12.14 2.56
CA LEU A 413 17.71 12.29 1.58
C LEU A 413 17.50 10.95 0.88
N VAL A 414 16.38 10.35 1.12
CA VAL A 414 15.96 9.10 0.48
C VAL A 414 15.10 9.42 -0.73
N MET A 415 15.36 8.79 -1.86
CA MET A 415 14.56 8.97 -3.08
C MET A 415 13.82 7.70 -3.44
N THR A 416 12.64 7.84 -4.01
CA THR A 416 11.92 6.72 -4.65
C THR A 416 11.21 7.17 -5.92
N ALA A 417 11.29 6.32 -6.96
CA ALA A 417 10.54 6.51 -8.20
C ALA A 417 9.18 5.82 -8.17
N THR A 418 8.90 5.00 -7.15
CA THR A 418 7.57 4.47 -6.93
C THR A 418 6.76 5.49 -6.14
N PRO A 419 5.72 6.09 -6.72
CA PRO A 419 4.79 6.87 -5.95
C PRO A 419 4.14 5.97 -4.88
N ILE A 420 4.25 6.38 -3.62
CA ILE A 420 3.60 5.71 -2.50
C ILE A 420 2.50 6.67 -2.03
N PRO A 421 1.26 6.20 -1.84
CA PRO A 421 0.21 7.04 -1.30
C PRO A 421 0.72 7.79 -0.05
N ARG A 422 0.49 9.09 0.01
CA ARG A 422 1.03 9.95 1.07
C ARG A 422 0.71 9.43 2.46
N THR A 423 -0.51 8.94 2.65
CA THR A 423 -0.97 8.36 3.92
C THR A 423 -0.21 7.10 4.31
N LEU A 424 0.08 6.24 3.33
CA LEU A 424 0.88 5.04 3.55
C LEU A 424 2.34 5.40 3.84
N ALA A 425 2.91 6.36 3.11
CA ALA A 425 4.26 6.85 3.34
C ALA A 425 4.44 7.43 4.76
N MET A 426 3.48 8.23 5.23
CA MET A 426 3.47 8.80 6.59
C MET A 426 3.35 7.75 7.69
N THR A 427 2.87 6.55 7.37
CA THR A 427 2.71 5.47 8.33
C THR A 427 3.89 4.50 8.30
N ILE A 428 4.33 4.08 7.12
CA ILE A 428 5.43 3.11 6.97
C ILE A 428 6.80 3.77 7.20
N TYR A 429 6.96 5.02 6.73
CA TYR A 429 8.20 5.79 6.85
C TYR A 429 8.00 6.99 7.80
N GLY A 430 7.32 6.77 8.91
CA GLY A 430 6.89 7.83 9.81
C GLY A 430 8.03 8.57 10.52
N ASP A 431 9.25 8.04 10.47
CA ASP A 431 10.50 8.69 10.88
C ASP A 431 11.07 9.63 9.80
N LEU A 432 10.55 9.56 8.56
CA LEU A 432 10.94 10.43 7.45
C LEU A 432 9.94 11.57 7.25
N ASP A 433 10.44 12.78 7.05
CA ASP A 433 9.64 13.87 6.50
C ASP A 433 9.44 13.64 5.00
N VAL A 434 8.23 13.84 4.49
CA VAL A 434 7.89 13.49 3.10
C VAL A 434 7.79 14.73 2.24
N SER A 435 8.56 14.78 1.15
CA SER A 435 8.46 15.78 0.07
C SER A 435 8.03 15.10 -1.23
N VAL A 436 7.13 15.75 -1.97
CA VAL A 436 6.56 15.21 -3.20
C VAL A 436 6.83 16.14 -4.38
N ILE A 437 7.41 15.61 -5.46
CA ILE A 437 7.47 16.28 -6.76
C ILE A 437 6.29 15.76 -7.60
N ASP A 438 5.21 16.51 -7.59
CA ASP A 438 3.93 16.22 -8.24
C ASP A 438 3.81 16.86 -9.64
N GLN A 439 4.88 17.46 -10.15
CA GLN A 439 4.96 18.09 -11.46
C GLN A 439 6.08 17.46 -12.29
N LEU A 440 5.83 17.25 -13.57
CA LEU A 440 6.86 16.84 -14.52
C LEU A 440 7.55 18.08 -15.13
N PRO A 441 8.84 17.98 -15.50
CA PRO A 441 9.54 19.04 -16.20
C PRO A 441 8.84 19.46 -17.49
N PRO A 442 8.90 20.74 -17.89
CA PRO A 442 8.30 21.23 -19.12
C PRO A 442 8.85 20.51 -20.36
N GLY A 443 8.01 20.37 -21.40
CA GLY A 443 8.40 19.74 -22.67
C GLY A 443 8.19 18.22 -22.75
N ARG A 444 7.88 17.55 -21.66
CA ARG A 444 7.57 16.12 -21.63
C ARG A 444 6.13 15.86 -22.09
N LYS A 445 5.97 14.95 -23.08
CA LYS A 445 4.66 14.55 -23.56
C LYS A 445 4.10 13.40 -22.71
N PRO A 446 2.80 13.40 -22.38
CA PRO A 446 2.16 12.27 -21.71
C PRO A 446 2.29 10.98 -22.53
N ILE A 447 2.57 9.87 -21.87
CA ILE A 447 2.66 8.56 -22.51
C ILE A 447 1.25 8.09 -22.83
N GLN A 448 0.99 7.74 -24.09
CA GLN A 448 -0.27 7.13 -24.48
C GLN A 448 -0.31 5.65 -24.07
N THR A 449 -1.17 5.31 -23.11
CA THR A 449 -1.36 3.90 -22.70
C THR A 449 -2.54 3.33 -23.48
N ILE A 450 -2.32 2.19 -24.16
CA ILE A 450 -3.30 1.55 -25.05
C ILE A 450 -3.48 0.10 -24.59
N HIS A 451 -4.71 -0.33 -24.39
CA HIS A 451 -5.05 -1.72 -24.17
C HIS A 451 -5.32 -2.44 -25.48
N LYS A 452 -4.74 -3.60 -25.68
CA LYS A 452 -4.98 -4.51 -26.82
C LYS A 452 -5.20 -5.93 -26.33
N PHE A 453 -6.01 -6.68 -27.07
CA PHE A 453 -6.14 -8.11 -26.84
C PHE A 453 -5.06 -8.89 -27.59
N ASP A 454 -4.71 -10.08 -27.10
CA ASP A 454 -3.78 -11.01 -27.74
C ASP A 454 -4.16 -11.36 -29.18
N SER A 455 -5.47 -11.43 -29.48
CA SER A 455 -5.99 -11.63 -30.84
C SER A 455 -5.64 -10.48 -31.82
N GLN A 456 -5.16 -9.33 -31.33
CA GLN A 456 -4.81 -8.15 -32.15
C GLN A 456 -3.31 -8.07 -32.49
N THR A 457 -2.60 -9.19 -32.45
CA THR A 457 -1.13 -9.27 -32.64
C THR A 457 -0.68 -8.67 -33.98
N THR A 458 -1.41 -8.89 -35.08
CA THR A 458 -1.06 -8.34 -36.41
C THR A 458 -0.98 -6.81 -36.35
N SER A 459 -2.02 -6.15 -35.84
CA SER A 459 -2.05 -4.68 -35.73
C SER A 459 -1.01 -4.14 -34.74
N LEU A 460 -0.65 -4.93 -33.74
CA LEU A 460 0.43 -4.60 -32.79
C LEU A 460 1.78 -4.59 -33.53
N TYR A 461 2.09 -5.65 -34.29
CA TYR A 461 3.35 -5.77 -35.02
C TYR A 461 3.50 -4.71 -36.12
N GLU A 462 2.42 -4.38 -36.83
CA GLU A 462 2.41 -3.26 -37.78
C GLU A 462 2.73 -1.93 -37.10
N GLY A 463 2.14 -1.67 -35.95
CA GLY A 463 2.43 -0.48 -35.14
C GLY A 463 3.91 -0.42 -34.70
N ILE A 464 4.48 -1.54 -34.26
CA ILE A 464 5.90 -1.65 -33.88
C ILE A 464 6.80 -1.37 -35.10
N ARG A 465 6.55 -1.99 -36.27
CA ARG A 465 7.32 -1.75 -37.50
C ARG A 465 7.31 -0.28 -37.90
N LYS A 466 6.15 0.38 -37.81
CA LYS A 466 6.02 1.82 -38.10
C LYS A 466 6.90 2.68 -37.19
N GLN A 467 7.02 2.30 -35.91
CA GLN A 467 7.86 3.03 -34.96
C GLN A 467 9.35 2.77 -35.24
N ILE A 468 9.74 1.53 -35.54
CA ILE A 468 11.13 1.17 -35.90
C ILE A 468 11.55 1.86 -37.20
N ALA A 469 10.67 1.92 -38.19
CA ALA A 469 10.93 2.63 -39.44
C ALA A 469 11.17 4.15 -39.24
N GLN A 470 10.69 4.73 -38.15
CA GLN A 470 10.97 6.10 -37.72
C GLN A 470 12.27 6.22 -36.91
N GLY A 471 13.09 5.16 -36.84
CA GLY A 471 14.35 5.10 -36.10
C GLY A 471 14.16 4.96 -34.57
N ARG A 472 13.00 4.50 -34.10
CA ARG A 472 12.71 4.36 -32.66
C ARG A 472 12.97 2.95 -32.15
N GLN A 473 13.18 2.81 -30.86
CA GLN A 473 13.42 1.53 -30.21
C GLN A 473 12.22 1.09 -29.37
N VAL A 474 12.09 -0.21 -29.16
CA VAL A 474 10.92 -0.85 -28.54
C VAL A 474 11.35 -1.79 -27.42
N TYR A 475 10.70 -1.68 -26.28
CA TYR A 475 10.74 -2.69 -25.23
C TYR A 475 9.56 -3.66 -25.36
N ILE A 476 9.83 -4.97 -25.24
CA ILE A 476 8.80 -6.01 -25.14
C ILE A 476 9.05 -6.80 -23.85
N VAL A 477 8.09 -6.75 -22.93
CA VAL A 477 8.22 -7.34 -21.58
C VAL A 477 7.28 -8.52 -21.42
N PHE A 478 7.84 -9.65 -20.97
CA PHE A 478 7.14 -10.87 -20.61
C PHE A 478 6.99 -10.96 -19.07
N PRO A 479 5.87 -11.50 -18.53
CA PRO A 479 5.73 -11.72 -17.11
C PRO A 479 6.61 -12.88 -16.62
N LEU A 480 7.00 -12.83 -15.33
CA LEU A 480 7.54 -13.99 -14.62
C LEU A 480 6.39 -14.87 -14.12
N ILE A 481 6.48 -16.18 -14.33
CA ILE A 481 5.50 -17.16 -13.85
C ILE A 481 6.05 -17.77 -12.55
N LYS A 482 5.41 -17.54 -11.43
CA LYS A 482 5.89 -17.98 -10.11
C LYS A 482 5.98 -19.50 -9.90
N GLU A 483 5.44 -20.32 -10.80
CA GLU A 483 5.30 -21.77 -10.60
C GLU A 483 6.56 -22.59 -10.90
N SER A 484 7.46 -22.16 -11.78
CA SER A 484 8.83 -22.70 -11.89
C SER A 484 9.73 -21.73 -12.67
N GLU A 485 10.92 -21.48 -12.15
CA GLU A 485 11.95 -20.64 -12.83
C GLU A 485 12.36 -21.16 -14.22
N ASN A 486 12.12 -22.44 -14.51
CA ASN A 486 12.43 -23.05 -15.80
C ASN A 486 11.32 -22.81 -16.85
N SER A 487 10.05 -22.63 -16.43
CA SER A 487 8.96 -22.28 -17.34
C SER A 487 9.03 -20.86 -17.83
N ASP A 488 9.55 -19.93 -17.02
CA ASP A 488 9.73 -18.51 -17.37
C ASP A 488 10.74 -18.32 -18.48
N LEU A 489 11.86 -19.03 -18.40
CA LEU A 489 12.89 -19.00 -19.43
C LEU A 489 12.37 -19.57 -20.75
N LYS A 490 11.66 -20.67 -20.70
CA LYS A 490 11.10 -21.30 -21.89
C LYS A 490 10.10 -20.38 -22.58
N ASN A 491 9.20 -19.74 -21.83
CA ASN A 491 8.24 -18.78 -22.38
C ASN A 491 8.92 -17.55 -22.99
N LEU A 492 9.99 -17.05 -22.37
CA LEU A 492 10.77 -15.96 -22.93
C LEU A 492 11.51 -16.40 -24.20
N GLU A 493 12.10 -17.58 -24.22
CA GLU A 493 12.82 -18.12 -25.38
C GLU A 493 11.89 -18.38 -26.56
N ASP A 494 10.76 -19.06 -26.32
CA ASP A 494 9.73 -19.32 -27.35
C ASP A 494 9.17 -17.96 -27.87
N GLY A 495 8.92 -17.02 -26.99
CA GLY A 495 8.49 -15.67 -27.36
C GLY A 495 9.54 -14.88 -28.12
N TYR A 496 10.81 -14.99 -27.74
CA TYR A 496 11.93 -14.36 -28.45
C TYR A 496 12.10 -14.92 -29.86
N GLU A 497 12.05 -16.23 -30.04
CA GLU A 497 12.08 -16.87 -31.35
C GLU A 497 10.91 -16.43 -32.23
N THR A 498 9.71 -16.38 -31.68
CA THR A 498 8.51 -15.88 -32.37
C THR A 498 8.70 -14.44 -32.84
N LEU A 499 9.29 -13.58 -31.98
CA LEU A 499 9.57 -12.18 -32.34
C LEU A 499 10.69 -12.07 -33.39
N CYS A 500 11.71 -12.91 -33.35
CA CYS A 500 12.74 -12.96 -34.41
C CYS A 500 12.14 -13.33 -35.77
N GLN A 501 11.19 -14.26 -35.80
CA GLN A 501 10.48 -14.62 -37.05
C GLN A 501 9.55 -13.48 -37.50
N ALA A 502 8.90 -12.78 -36.55
CA ALA A 502 8.01 -11.67 -36.87
C ALA A 502 8.73 -10.41 -37.33
N PHE A 503 9.99 -10.21 -36.93
CA PHE A 503 10.82 -9.03 -37.24
C PHE A 503 12.17 -9.44 -37.82
N PRO A 504 12.23 -10.11 -38.98
CA PRO A 504 13.48 -10.62 -39.57
C PRO A 504 14.47 -9.52 -39.93
N ASP A 505 13.98 -8.31 -40.20
CA ASP A 505 14.81 -7.15 -40.61
C ASP A 505 15.33 -6.35 -39.39
N CYS A 506 14.99 -6.76 -38.15
CA CYS A 506 15.39 -6.07 -36.93
C CYS A 506 16.38 -6.92 -36.14
N ARG A 507 17.31 -6.25 -35.45
CA ARG A 507 18.16 -6.90 -34.44
C ARG A 507 17.48 -6.82 -33.07
N LEU A 508 17.39 -7.97 -32.42
CA LEU A 508 16.78 -8.12 -31.11
C LEU A 508 17.85 -8.43 -30.06
N SER A 509 17.77 -7.76 -28.91
CA SER A 509 18.48 -8.14 -27.68
C SER A 509 17.55 -8.82 -26.74
N LYS A 510 18.05 -9.75 -25.88
CA LYS A 510 17.26 -10.34 -24.80
C LYS A 510 17.95 -10.17 -23.45
N VAL A 511 17.13 -9.85 -22.41
CA VAL A 511 17.63 -9.68 -21.05
C VAL A 511 16.70 -10.36 -20.04
N HIS A 512 17.25 -11.24 -19.19
CA HIS A 512 16.49 -11.94 -18.14
C HIS A 512 17.30 -12.15 -16.86
N GLY A 513 16.63 -12.53 -15.77
CA GLY A 513 17.21 -12.64 -14.43
C GLY A 513 18.42 -13.55 -14.31
N LYS A 514 18.45 -14.68 -15.07
CA LYS A 514 19.49 -15.71 -14.98
C LYS A 514 20.76 -15.43 -15.79
N MET A 515 20.78 -14.37 -16.64
CA MET A 515 21.98 -14.00 -17.36
C MET A 515 23.06 -13.51 -16.40
N LYS A 516 24.32 -13.81 -16.72
CA LYS A 516 25.47 -13.23 -16.00
C LYS A 516 25.50 -11.72 -16.12
N PRO A 517 25.97 -10.99 -15.12
CA PRO A 517 26.02 -9.52 -15.16
C PRO A 517 26.69 -8.98 -16.43
N ALA A 518 27.82 -9.54 -16.84
CA ALA A 518 28.56 -9.12 -18.05
C ALA A 518 27.74 -9.34 -19.33
N GLU A 519 26.99 -10.42 -19.46
CA GLU A 519 26.12 -10.69 -20.61
C GLU A 519 24.97 -9.70 -20.69
N LYS A 520 24.34 -9.40 -19.51
CA LYS A 520 23.28 -8.38 -19.43
C LYS A 520 23.79 -7.01 -19.88
N GLU A 521 24.99 -6.66 -19.46
CA GLU A 521 25.62 -5.39 -19.80
C GLU A 521 25.83 -5.24 -21.29
N VAL A 522 26.35 -6.27 -21.95
CA VAL A 522 26.55 -6.31 -23.41
C VAL A 522 25.22 -6.12 -24.15
N GLU A 523 24.18 -6.88 -23.80
CA GLU A 523 22.86 -6.76 -24.43
C GLU A 523 22.22 -5.39 -24.20
N MET A 524 22.34 -4.85 -22.99
CA MET A 524 21.87 -3.51 -22.69
C MET A 524 22.64 -2.44 -23.46
N GLN A 525 23.97 -2.57 -23.58
CA GLN A 525 24.79 -1.63 -24.33
C GLN A 525 24.46 -1.65 -25.82
N ASN A 526 24.21 -2.83 -26.42
CA ASN A 526 23.70 -2.96 -27.78
C ASN A 526 22.39 -2.21 -27.99
N PHE A 527 21.51 -2.24 -26.99
CA PHE A 527 20.26 -1.51 -27.08
C PHE A 527 20.44 -0.01 -26.87
N VAL A 528 21.26 0.42 -25.93
CA VAL A 528 21.53 1.85 -25.64
C VAL A 528 22.22 2.51 -26.87
N SER A 529 23.15 1.82 -27.49
CA SER A 529 23.86 2.32 -28.71
C SER A 529 22.98 2.35 -29.97
N GLY A 530 21.77 1.75 -29.93
CA GLY A 530 20.88 1.64 -31.11
C GLY A 530 21.26 0.50 -32.07
N THR A 531 22.25 -0.33 -31.72
CA THR A 531 22.62 -1.51 -32.50
C THR A 531 21.46 -2.49 -32.62
N THR A 532 20.66 -2.61 -31.59
CA THR A 532 19.42 -3.40 -31.57
C THR A 532 18.20 -2.48 -31.43
N GLN A 533 17.15 -2.80 -32.18
CA GLN A 533 15.91 -2.02 -32.25
C GLN A 533 14.85 -2.48 -31.26
N ILE A 534 14.86 -3.75 -30.87
CA ILE A 534 13.92 -4.34 -29.95
C ILE A 534 14.68 -4.99 -28.81
N LEU A 535 14.32 -4.64 -27.57
CA LEU A 535 14.79 -5.32 -26.36
C LEU A 535 13.66 -6.16 -25.79
N VAL A 536 13.87 -7.48 -25.76
CA VAL A 536 12.96 -8.46 -25.19
C VAL A 536 13.43 -8.79 -23.78
N ALA A 537 12.57 -8.67 -22.77
CA ALA A 537 12.99 -8.92 -21.42
C ALA A 537 11.88 -9.45 -20.52
N THR A 538 12.29 -9.98 -19.38
CA THR A 538 11.40 -10.18 -18.21
C THR A 538 11.37 -8.90 -17.34
N THR A 539 10.72 -8.96 -16.18
CA THR A 539 10.60 -7.83 -15.23
C THR A 539 11.92 -7.20 -14.76
N VAL A 540 13.07 -7.79 -15.13
CA VAL A 540 14.42 -7.29 -14.76
C VAL A 540 14.72 -5.88 -15.32
N ILE A 541 13.94 -5.39 -16.31
CA ILE A 541 14.04 -4.00 -16.81
C ILE A 541 13.56 -2.95 -15.77
N GLU A 542 13.05 -3.37 -14.65
CA GLU A 542 12.71 -2.44 -13.55
C GLU A 542 13.93 -1.60 -13.11
N VAL A 543 15.15 -2.02 -13.45
CA VAL A 543 16.40 -1.36 -13.05
C VAL A 543 16.92 -0.40 -14.12
N GLY A 544 16.55 0.81 -13.98
CA GLY A 544 17.31 2.06 -14.14
C GLY A 544 17.84 2.52 -15.50
N VAL A 545 17.96 1.73 -16.54
CA VAL A 545 18.64 2.18 -17.77
C VAL A 545 17.83 3.20 -18.56
N ASN A 546 18.44 4.38 -18.82
CA ASN A 546 17.84 5.44 -19.59
C ASN A 546 18.15 5.27 -21.07
N VAL A 547 17.13 5.01 -21.91
CA VAL A 547 17.26 4.97 -23.38
C VAL A 547 16.29 6.00 -23.99
N PRO A 548 16.77 7.23 -24.26
CA PRO A 548 15.90 8.32 -24.73
C PRO A 548 15.17 8.01 -26.05
N ASN A 549 15.76 7.16 -26.90
CA ASN A 549 15.19 6.76 -28.19
C ASN A 549 14.13 5.65 -28.08
N ALA A 550 14.03 4.96 -26.94
CA ALA A 550 13.00 3.96 -26.70
C ALA A 550 11.66 4.64 -26.41
N SER A 551 10.76 4.61 -27.38
CA SER A 551 9.47 5.30 -27.31
C SER A 551 8.26 4.36 -27.22
N VAL A 552 8.45 3.05 -27.30
CA VAL A 552 7.38 2.06 -27.23
C VAL A 552 7.70 1.02 -26.16
N MET A 553 6.75 0.82 -25.27
CA MET A 553 6.74 -0.25 -24.27
C MET A 553 5.57 -1.18 -24.57
N VAL A 554 5.84 -2.44 -24.82
CA VAL A 554 4.83 -3.49 -24.97
C VAL A 554 4.93 -4.43 -23.77
N ILE A 555 3.83 -4.59 -23.05
CA ILE A 555 3.75 -5.48 -21.88
C ILE A 555 2.79 -6.61 -22.24
N LEU A 556 3.33 -7.79 -22.43
CA LEU A 556 2.56 -8.99 -22.74
C LEU A 556 1.99 -9.58 -21.43
N ASP A 557 0.82 -10.19 -21.51
CA ASP A 557 0.12 -10.73 -20.34
C ASP A 557 0.02 -9.69 -19.20
N ALA A 558 -0.33 -8.46 -19.51
CA ALA A 558 -0.36 -7.34 -18.57
C ALA A 558 -1.24 -7.58 -17.34
N GLN A 559 -2.22 -8.50 -17.42
CA GLN A 559 -3.06 -8.91 -16.29
C GLN A 559 -2.28 -9.58 -15.14
N ARG A 560 -1.08 -10.06 -15.39
CA ARG A 560 -0.22 -10.72 -14.40
C ARG A 560 0.63 -9.75 -13.58
N PHE A 561 0.68 -8.49 -14.00
CA PHE A 561 1.45 -7.45 -13.31
C PHE A 561 0.60 -6.68 -12.31
N GLY A 562 1.22 -6.24 -11.22
CA GLY A 562 0.65 -5.23 -10.32
C GLY A 562 0.65 -3.84 -10.95
N LEU A 563 -0.25 -2.95 -10.48
CA LEU A 563 -0.34 -1.57 -10.98
C LEU A 563 0.98 -0.81 -10.84
N SER A 564 1.65 -0.95 -9.71
CA SER A 564 2.95 -0.31 -9.47
C SER A 564 4.02 -0.78 -10.46
N GLN A 565 4.05 -2.08 -10.80
CA GLN A 565 4.98 -2.63 -11.80
C GLN A 565 4.67 -2.10 -13.20
N LEU A 566 3.39 -2.11 -13.61
CA LEU A 566 2.97 -1.55 -14.90
C LEU A 566 3.35 -0.08 -15.03
N HIS A 567 3.19 0.70 -13.95
CA HIS A 567 3.56 2.10 -13.93
C HIS A 567 5.09 2.29 -14.06
N GLN A 568 5.90 1.51 -13.35
CA GLN A 568 7.36 1.55 -13.47
C GLN A 568 7.84 1.19 -14.88
N LEU A 569 7.27 0.14 -15.48
CA LEU A 569 7.57 -0.26 -16.85
C LEU A 569 7.17 0.84 -17.85
N ARG A 570 5.98 1.43 -17.70
CA ARG A 570 5.55 2.58 -18.50
C ARG A 570 6.53 3.74 -18.41
N GLY A 571 7.04 4.03 -17.22
CA GLY A 571 8.01 5.10 -16.99
C GLY A 571 9.37 4.91 -17.65
N ARG A 572 9.66 3.72 -18.22
CA ARG A 572 10.91 3.47 -18.98
C ARG A 572 10.92 4.10 -20.37
N VAL A 573 9.76 4.45 -20.89
CA VAL A 573 9.60 5.24 -22.13
C VAL A 573 9.14 6.66 -21.80
N GLY A 574 9.09 7.53 -22.81
CA GLY A 574 8.64 8.92 -22.62
C GLY A 574 9.71 9.85 -22.03
N ARG A 575 10.99 9.52 -22.16
CA ARG A 575 12.09 10.37 -21.69
C ARG A 575 12.63 11.32 -22.77
N GLY A 576 12.21 11.14 -24.02
CA GLY A 576 12.52 12.03 -25.14
C GLY A 576 11.39 13.01 -25.45
N ALA A 577 11.66 13.97 -26.35
CA ALA A 577 10.67 14.96 -26.81
C ALA A 577 9.56 14.39 -27.71
N LYS A 578 9.71 13.14 -28.18
CA LYS A 578 8.76 12.49 -29.10
C LYS A 578 7.64 11.78 -28.34
N GLN A 579 6.47 11.61 -28.98
CA GLN A 579 5.35 10.87 -28.43
C GLN A 579 5.76 9.41 -28.13
N SER A 580 5.42 8.92 -26.95
CA SER A 580 5.71 7.55 -26.49
C SER A 580 4.41 6.79 -26.19
N TYR A 581 4.50 5.48 -26.34
CA TYR A 581 3.36 4.56 -26.23
C TYR A 581 3.67 3.44 -25.24
N CYS A 582 2.68 3.11 -24.42
CA CYS A 582 2.69 1.91 -23.58
C CYS A 582 1.49 1.03 -23.98
N ILE A 583 1.77 -0.18 -24.46
CA ILE A 583 0.76 -1.10 -24.98
C ILE A 583 0.62 -2.26 -24.00
N LEU A 584 -0.55 -2.38 -23.40
CA LEU A 584 -0.88 -3.46 -22.46
C LEU A 584 -1.63 -4.55 -23.23
N VAL A 585 -1.03 -5.72 -23.35
CA VAL A 585 -1.63 -6.86 -24.06
C VAL A 585 -2.19 -7.86 -23.07
N THR A 586 -3.45 -8.26 -23.24
CA THR A 586 -4.14 -9.19 -22.34
C THR A 586 -4.99 -10.19 -23.13
N PRO A 587 -5.33 -11.37 -22.55
CA PRO A 587 -6.38 -12.22 -23.10
C PRO A 587 -7.74 -11.52 -23.07
N TYR A 588 -8.67 -12.00 -23.88
CA TYR A 588 -10.02 -11.43 -23.96
C TYR A 588 -10.80 -11.57 -22.64
N THR A 589 -10.62 -12.70 -21.96
CA THR A 589 -11.33 -12.99 -20.70
C THR A 589 -10.53 -12.44 -19.51
N LEU A 590 -11.05 -11.40 -18.87
CA LEU A 590 -10.46 -10.76 -17.69
C LEU A 590 -11.44 -10.82 -16.51
N THR A 591 -10.92 -10.96 -15.30
CA THR A 591 -11.70 -10.76 -14.09
C THR A 591 -12.08 -9.28 -13.95
N THR A 592 -13.15 -8.98 -13.23
CA THR A 592 -13.61 -7.59 -12.98
C THR A 592 -12.51 -6.74 -12.36
N GLU A 593 -11.74 -7.29 -11.44
CA GLU A 593 -10.63 -6.61 -10.76
C GLU A 593 -9.48 -6.30 -11.73
N THR A 594 -9.10 -7.28 -12.54
CA THR A 594 -8.03 -7.10 -13.53
C THR A 594 -8.42 -6.06 -14.58
N ARG A 595 -9.68 -6.07 -15.03
CA ARG A 595 -10.19 -5.06 -15.96
C ARG A 595 -10.07 -3.66 -15.37
N LYS A 596 -10.48 -3.47 -14.11
CA LYS A 596 -10.31 -2.19 -13.41
C LYS A 596 -8.86 -1.73 -13.36
N ARG A 597 -7.89 -2.64 -13.12
CA ARG A 597 -6.46 -2.31 -13.11
C ARG A 597 -5.99 -1.81 -14.48
N ILE A 598 -6.37 -2.47 -15.56
CA ILE A 598 -6.02 -2.05 -16.93
C ILE A 598 -6.67 -0.70 -17.27
N ASP A 599 -7.95 -0.50 -16.93
CA ASP A 599 -8.67 0.75 -17.16
C ASP A 599 -8.02 1.93 -16.43
N ILE A 600 -7.58 1.74 -15.19
CA ILE A 600 -6.84 2.75 -14.41
C ILE A 600 -5.54 3.13 -15.13
N MET A 601 -4.75 2.14 -15.57
CA MET A 601 -3.51 2.40 -16.30
C MET A 601 -3.72 3.18 -17.61
N CYS A 602 -4.85 2.97 -18.28
CA CYS A 602 -5.19 3.67 -19.51
C CYS A 602 -5.76 5.09 -19.25
N SER A 603 -6.41 5.32 -18.12
CA SER A 603 -7.10 6.57 -17.81
C SER A 603 -6.20 7.66 -17.25
N THR A 604 -5.10 7.33 -16.59
CA THR A 604 -4.21 8.32 -15.94
C THR A 604 -2.74 8.03 -16.16
N ASN A 605 -1.94 9.10 -16.24
CA ASN A 605 -0.48 9.04 -16.20
C ASN A 605 0.09 9.37 -14.81
N ASP A 606 -0.75 9.83 -13.88
CA ASP A 606 -0.35 10.22 -12.54
C ASP A 606 -0.05 8.98 -11.69
N GLY A 607 1.21 8.81 -11.33
CA GLY A 607 1.67 7.68 -10.53
C GLY A 607 1.09 7.65 -9.13
N PHE A 608 0.74 8.80 -8.53
CA PHE A 608 0.13 8.85 -7.20
C PHE A 608 -1.33 8.35 -7.26
N GLN A 609 -2.09 8.73 -8.29
CA GLN A 609 -3.44 8.20 -8.50
C GLN A 609 -3.43 6.67 -8.73
N ILE A 610 -2.45 6.18 -9.50
CA ILE A 610 -2.27 4.75 -9.74
C ILE A 610 -1.93 4.02 -8.43
N ALA A 611 -1.04 4.58 -7.61
CA ALA A 611 -0.66 3.99 -6.33
C ALA A 611 -1.83 3.97 -5.33
N GLU A 612 -2.65 5.03 -5.27
CA GLU A 612 -3.88 5.04 -4.46
C GLU A 612 -4.89 4.00 -4.92
N ALA A 613 -5.04 3.84 -6.23
CA ALA A 613 -5.92 2.83 -6.80
C ALA A 613 -5.41 1.41 -6.53
N ASP A 614 -4.09 1.17 -6.65
CA ASP A 614 -3.45 -0.11 -6.31
C ASP A 614 -3.71 -0.48 -4.85
N LEU A 615 -3.53 0.48 -3.93
CA LEU A 615 -3.79 0.30 -2.52
C LEU A 615 -5.26 -0.05 -2.23
N LYS A 616 -6.21 0.63 -2.90
CA LYS A 616 -7.65 0.37 -2.75
C LYS A 616 -8.08 -1.00 -3.30
N LEU A 617 -7.45 -1.47 -4.38
CA LEU A 617 -7.78 -2.74 -5.03
C LEU A 617 -7.21 -3.96 -4.29
N ARG A 618 -6.03 -3.85 -3.68
CA ARG A 618 -5.40 -4.97 -2.95
C ARG A 618 -6.15 -5.38 -1.68
N GLY A 619 -6.86 -4.45 -1.04
CA GLY A 619 -7.55 -4.71 0.22
C GLY A 619 -6.60 -4.85 1.43
N PRO A 620 -7.14 -5.05 2.64
CA PRO A 620 -6.35 -5.06 3.89
C PRO A 620 -5.42 -6.28 4.07
N GLY A 621 -5.66 -7.39 3.34
CA GLY A 621 -4.90 -8.64 3.51
C GLY A 621 -3.55 -8.68 2.80
N ASP A 622 -3.36 -7.90 1.72
CA ASP A 622 -2.14 -7.95 0.90
C ASP A 622 -1.05 -6.94 1.33
N LEU A 623 -1.28 -6.18 2.38
CA LEU A 623 -0.23 -5.36 3.02
C LEU A 623 0.86 -6.22 3.67
N GLU A 624 0.65 -7.53 3.84
CA GLU A 624 1.69 -8.48 4.27
C GLU A 624 2.90 -8.55 3.31
N GLY A 625 2.75 -8.20 2.03
CA GLY A 625 3.86 -8.04 1.09
C GLY A 625 4.80 -6.86 1.39
N THR A 626 4.39 -5.93 2.27
CA THR A 626 5.23 -4.83 2.78
C THR A 626 6.04 -5.21 4.02
N GLN A 627 6.16 -6.49 4.36
CA GLN A 627 7.07 -7.01 5.41
C GLN A 627 8.54 -6.60 5.19
N GLN A 628 8.88 -6.03 4.04
CA GLN A 628 10.21 -5.45 3.81
C GLN A 628 10.51 -4.22 4.68
N SER A 629 9.50 -3.58 5.27
CA SER A 629 9.65 -2.49 6.25
C SER A 629 9.58 -2.95 7.70
N GLY A 630 9.37 -4.25 7.96
CA GLY A 630 9.35 -4.83 9.32
C GLY A 630 8.13 -4.45 10.18
N MET A 631 7.15 -3.73 9.66
CA MET A 631 5.96 -3.29 10.40
C MET A 631 4.71 -4.03 9.92
N ALA A 632 4.32 -5.08 10.64
CA ALA A 632 2.96 -5.59 10.58
C ALA A 632 2.09 -4.70 11.49
N PHE A 633 1.25 -3.85 10.91
CA PHE A 633 0.24 -3.12 11.68
C PHE A 633 -0.91 -4.07 11.97
N ASP A 634 -1.02 -4.55 13.20
CA ASP A 634 -2.18 -5.32 13.67
C ASP A 634 -3.34 -4.35 13.95
N LEU A 635 -3.91 -3.79 12.86
CA LEU A 635 -5.05 -2.89 12.92
C LEU A 635 -6.35 -3.72 13.00
N LYS A 636 -7.17 -3.42 13.99
CA LYS A 636 -8.41 -4.17 14.28
C LYS A 636 -9.62 -3.65 13.52
N ILE A 637 -9.68 -2.34 13.27
CA ILE A 637 -10.82 -1.68 12.63
C ILE A 637 -10.43 -0.71 11.52
N ALA A 638 -9.27 -0.05 11.64
CA ALA A 638 -8.82 0.89 10.65
C ALA A 638 -8.17 0.18 9.45
N ASP A 639 -8.32 0.80 8.28
CA ASP A 639 -7.71 0.35 7.03
C ASP A 639 -6.95 1.53 6.41
N ILE A 640 -5.63 1.51 6.47
CA ILE A 640 -4.78 2.61 5.97
C ILE A 640 -5.07 2.94 4.49
N ALA A 641 -5.46 1.92 3.71
CA ALA A 641 -5.79 2.09 2.30
C ALA A 641 -7.08 2.90 2.06
N ARG A 642 -8.04 2.76 2.95
CA ARG A 642 -9.38 3.35 2.81
C ARG A 642 -9.58 4.58 3.69
N ASP A 643 -8.89 4.63 4.82
CA ASP A 643 -9.09 5.63 5.87
C ASP A 643 -8.09 6.80 5.80
N GLY A 644 -7.59 7.13 4.61
CA GLY A 644 -6.53 8.13 4.40
C GLY A 644 -6.81 9.50 5.05
N GLN A 645 -8.06 9.98 5.04
CA GLN A 645 -8.43 11.23 5.70
C GLN A 645 -8.32 11.12 7.23
N ILE A 646 -8.68 9.96 7.79
CA ILE A 646 -8.57 9.71 9.24
C ILE A 646 -7.11 9.58 9.63
N VAL A 647 -6.25 8.95 8.80
CA VAL A 647 -4.80 8.89 9.01
C VAL A 647 -4.19 10.29 9.08
N GLN A 648 -4.55 11.19 8.14
CA GLN A 648 -4.06 12.55 8.13
C GLN A 648 -4.51 13.32 9.38
N MET A 649 -5.80 13.25 9.71
CA MET A 649 -6.34 13.87 10.91
C MET A 649 -5.66 13.35 12.19
N ALA A 650 -5.43 12.05 12.29
CA ALA A 650 -4.76 11.41 13.40
C ALA A 650 -3.30 11.87 13.53
N ARG A 651 -2.58 12.02 12.41
CA ARG A 651 -1.21 12.51 12.38
C ARG A 651 -1.11 13.98 12.81
N ASP A 652 -1.99 14.84 12.30
CA ASP A 652 -2.01 16.24 12.65
C ASP A 652 -2.23 16.45 14.16
N GLU A 653 -3.13 15.67 14.76
CA GLU A 653 -3.38 15.69 16.19
C GLU A 653 -2.19 15.11 16.99
N ALA A 654 -1.60 14.01 16.54
CA ALA A 654 -0.43 13.44 17.18
C ALA A 654 0.76 14.39 17.14
N GLN A 655 0.95 15.15 16.04
CA GLN A 655 1.97 16.17 15.93
C GLN A 655 1.73 17.32 16.92
N ARG A 656 0.47 17.77 17.05
CA ARG A 656 0.11 18.79 18.06
C ARG A 656 0.45 18.35 19.49
N VAL A 657 0.23 17.07 19.82
CA VAL A 657 0.59 16.52 21.13
C VAL A 657 2.11 16.55 21.33
N ILE A 658 2.89 16.13 20.34
CA ILE A 658 4.37 16.18 20.39
C ILE A 658 4.87 17.62 20.52
N ASP A 659 4.30 18.57 19.76
CA ASP A 659 4.69 19.96 19.80
C ASP A 659 4.34 20.62 21.16
N THR A 660 3.21 20.21 21.74
CA THR A 660 2.79 20.68 23.06
C THR A 660 3.64 20.11 24.17
N ASP A 661 3.97 18.82 24.12
CA ASP A 661 4.73 18.11 25.15
C ASP A 661 5.91 17.33 24.54
N PRO A 662 6.95 18.01 24.07
CA PRO A 662 8.09 17.36 23.43
C PRO A 662 8.94 16.51 24.40
N HIS A 663 8.77 16.64 25.71
CA HIS A 663 9.48 15.92 26.75
C HIS A 663 8.65 14.81 27.41
N TYR A 664 7.35 14.71 27.07
CA TYR A 664 6.42 13.69 27.60
C TYR A 664 6.15 13.80 29.11
N GLU A 665 6.20 15.03 29.65
CA GLU A 665 6.16 15.30 31.09
C GLU A 665 4.91 16.11 31.52
N LYS A 666 4.20 16.73 30.56
CA LYS A 666 3.08 17.60 30.87
C LYS A 666 1.88 16.81 31.40
N PRO A 667 1.31 17.21 32.57
CA PRO A 667 0.16 16.51 33.16
C PRO A 667 -1.06 16.45 32.25
N GLU A 668 -1.31 17.48 31.45
CA GLU A 668 -2.42 17.56 30.50
C GLU A 668 -2.30 16.53 29.35
N CYS A 669 -1.07 16.08 29.04
CA CYS A 669 -0.79 15.05 28.04
C CYS A 669 -0.67 13.65 28.64
N ALA A 670 -0.77 13.50 29.97
CA ALA A 670 -0.57 12.22 30.67
C ALA A 670 -1.52 11.11 30.18
N ILE A 671 -2.74 11.45 29.77
CA ILE A 671 -3.71 10.49 29.22
C ILE A 671 -3.15 9.77 27.99
N PHE A 672 -2.48 10.50 27.10
CA PHE A 672 -1.88 9.94 25.90
C PHE A 672 -0.70 9.01 26.21
N TRP A 673 0.20 9.45 27.07
CA TRP A 673 1.42 8.71 27.41
C TRP A 673 1.12 7.46 28.24
N ASN A 674 0.14 7.51 29.13
CA ASN A 674 -0.32 6.34 29.88
C ASN A 674 -0.91 5.29 28.93
N ARG A 675 -1.80 5.71 28.04
CA ARG A 675 -2.41 4.79 27.08
C ARG A 675 -1.39 4.20 26.12
N LEU A 676 -0.45 5.00 25.63
CA LEU A 676 0.64 4.53 24.75
C LEU A 676 1.52 3.49 25.45
N ARG A 677 1.80 3.66 26.75
CA ARG A 677 2.53 2.67 27.56
C ARG A 677 1.77 1.36 27.68
N GLU A 678 0.47 1.39 27.93
CA GLU A 678 -0.37 0.19 27.96
C GLU A 678 -0.33 -0.59 26.64
N ILE A 679 -0.50 0.11 25.51
CA ILE A 679 -0.48 -0.48 24.17
C ILE A 679 0.89 -1.16 23.91
N ARG A 680 1.98 -0.53 24.32
CA ARG A 680 3.34 -1.09 24.14
C ARG A 680 3.65 -2.30 25.00
N GLN A 681 3.07 -2.39 26.18
CA GLN A 681 3.22 -3.57 27.05
C GLN A 681 2.46 -4.80 26.53
N THR A 682 1.42 -4.59 25.75
CA THR A 682 0.59 -5.66 25.18
C THR A 682 1.03 -6.09 23.79
N ASN A 683 1.73 -5.23 23.04
CA ASN A 683 2.19 -5.50 21.67
C ASN A 683 3.72 -5.43 21.56
N VAL A 684 4.27 -6.22 20.63
CA VAL A 684 5.70 -6.22 20.28
C VAL A 684 6.22 -4.82 19.97
N ASN A 685 7.43 -4.54 20.34
CA ASN A 685 8.16 -3.28 20.34
C ASN A 685 8.18 -2.60 18.95
N TRP A 686 7.19 -1.76 18.63
CA TRP A 686 7.03 -1.02 17.37
C TRP A 686 8.19 -0.05 17.07
N GLY A 687 8.96 0.35 18.09
CA GLY A 687 10.08 1.28 17.96
C GLY A 687 11.43 0.62 17.64
N ALA A 688 11.52 -0.70 17.64
CA ALA A 688 12.77 -1.41 17.35
C ALA A 688 12.91 -1.83 15.88
N ILE A 689 11.93 -1.51 15.05
CA ILE A 689 11.78 -2.01 13.66
C ILE A 689 12.01 -0.89 12.62
N SER A 690 12.18 0.37 13.03
CA SER A 690 12.48 1.50 12.13
C SER A 690 13.97 1.73 11.93
#